data_0caab7d512923a9b798763feb5941c20
#
_entry.id   0caab7d512923a9b798763feb5941c20
#
_cell.length_a   1.000
_cell.length_b   1.000
_cell.length_c   1.000
_cell.angle_alpha   90.00
_cell.angle_beta   90.00
_cell.angle_gamma   90.00
#
_symmetry.space_group_name_H-M   'P 1'
#
loop_
_entity.id
_entity.type
_entity.pdbx_description
1 polymer ?
#
loop_
_entity_poly.entity_id
_entity_poly.type
_entity_poly.pdbx_seq_one_letter_code
_entity_poly.pdbx_strand_id
1 'polypeptide(L)'
;MKIVKRERRIYILTKVIKRDGRKVDFDRNKIIKAVLAAFDEVDGEITPEAKRKATVITNHIESLNKKSMNVEDIQDIIETMLMDGKRKDVARAFVIYRNDRTRVREQNTNLMKSIKEKLTASNVQNQNANIDEKSFGGRVGETSDTVLKQYALDNCMSEMSRNNHLNNEIYIHDLNSYAVGMHNCLSIPFDKLLANGFNTRQTDVRPAQSVNTAFQLVAVIFQLQSLQQFGGVSATHLDWTMIPYIKKSFLKHYIVAYLKQTEEFASLNLLELLFQTYEENGIIRNKFDDWVDEHKQMFFDNTGLNEEDFYIGNNKLNKILYQSALYDTINETYQAVEGLYHNLNTLQSRSGNQLPFTSINYGTCTKPEGRMVTKALLDVSIKGIGKLHKTSIFPCGIFQCMKGVNRKPGDPNYDLFRLALRSTAQRLYPNYANVDWSGNEGYDKNDPKTYFSTMGCRTANTWDINGFGQLKDGRGNICPVTIIMPTLAMKAKDIVEEINKDGEVENIVNVFMDILDTKIHEAKDMLLERFEWICSQPPDSAKFMYENGVMEGYIPEEGIVSALKHGTLGVGQIGLAETLQILIGCDHTTDRGMELAKKIEKLFYDRCAEFKKEYKLNFGTYFSPAENLCYTSMQKFKDKYGVIPNVSDKDFFTNSVHVPVWVEITPMQKIDIESQLTGYSRAGCITYTELNGSVKNNIDALETIVNYAMDKDVPYFAINVPNDMCRSEERRVGKECRSRWSPYH
;
A
#
# COMPACT_ATOMS: atom_id res chain seq x y z
N MET A 1 -46.94 50.80 -54.69
CA MET A 1 -45.66 50.46 -53.98
C MET A 1 -45.82 50.90 -52.53
N LYS A 2 -46.17 49.97 -51.61
CA LYS A 2 -46.35 50.26 -50.18
C LYS A 2 -45.00 50.00 -49.53
N ILE A 3 -44.37 51.05 -49.02
CA ILE A 3 -43.15 50.99 -48.23
C ILE A 3 -43.57 50.57 -46.82
N VAL A 4 -43.30 49.33 -46.44
CA VAL A 4 -43.47 48.81 -45.07
C VAL A 4 -42.29 49.35 -44.25
N LYS A 5 -42.50 50.38 -43.42
CA LYS A 5 -41.55 50.80 -42.37
C LYS A 5 -41.51 49.69 -41.33
N ARG A 6 -40.39 48.92 -41.29
CA ARG A 6 -40.05 48.05 -40.17
C ARG A 6 -39.68 48.91 -38.97
N GLU A 7 -40.57 49.04 -38.00
CA GLU A 7 -40.23 49.55 -36.68
C GLU A 7 -39.17 48.67 -36.04
N ARG A 8 -37.97 49.18 -35.77
CA ARG A 8 -36.97 48.52 -34.97
C ARG A 8 -37.47 48.50 -33.51
N ARG A 9 -37.97 47.36 -33.04
CA ARG A 9 -38.24 47.15 -31.60
C ARG A 9 -36.94 47.18 -30.83
N ILE A 10 -36.77 48.13 -29.92
CA ILE A 10 -35.65 48.18 -28.96
C ILE A 10 -35.97 47.21 -27.83
N TYR A 11 -35.16 46.17 -27.67
CA TYR A 11 -35.27 45.25 -26.57
C TYR A 11 -34.31 45.66 -25.47
N ILE A 12 -34.72 45.61 -24.21
CA ILE A 12 -33.91 45.82 -23.03
C ILE A 12 -33.56 44.43 -22.50
N LEU A 13 -32.30 44.19 -22.13
CA LEU A 13 -31.82 42.92 -21.56
C LEU A 13 -32.47 42.73 -20.18
N THR A 14 -33.39 41.77 -20.06
CA THR A 14 -34.15 41.54 -18.82
C THR A 14 -33.82 40.19 -18.20
N LYS A 15 -33.30 39.24 -18.98
CA LYS A 15 -33.03 37.87 -18.51
C LYS A 15 -31.62 37.39 -18.91
N VAL A 16 -31.00 36.63 -18.02
CA VAL A 16 -29.79 35.90 -18.29
C VAL A 16 -30.07 34.40 -18.25
N ILE A 17 -29.67 33.69 -19.27
CA ILE A 17 -29.76 32.24 -19.34
C ILE A 17 -28.46 31.69 -18.69
N LYS A 18 -28.63 31.00 -17.57
CA LYS A 18 -27.53 30.31 -16.88
C LYS A 18 -27.06 29.10 -17.69
N ARG A 19 -25.86 28.56 -17.38
CA ARG A 19 -25.28 27.35 -18.02
C ARG A 19 -26.21 26.12 -17.89
N ASP A 20 -26.98 26.04 -16.80
CA ASP A 20 -27.97 24.98 -16.56
C ASP A 20 -29.33 25.21 -17.26
N GLY A 21 -29.41 26.21 -18.15
CA GLY A 21 -30.62 26.56 -18.90
C GLY A 21 -31.66 27.42 -18.14
N ARG A 22 -31.50 27.66 -16.85
CA ARG A 22 -32.41 28.49 -16.06
C ARG A 22 -32.31 29.95 -16.48
N LYS A 23 -33.49 30.59 -16.62
CA LYS A 23 -33.57 32.03 -16.89
C LYS A 23 -33.72 32.79 -15.58
N VAL A 24 -32.79 33.69 -15.30
CA VAL A 24 -32.83 34.58 -14.13
C VAL A 24 -32.87 36.04 -14.56
N ASP A 25 -33.28 36.92 -13.66
CA ASP A 25 -33.27 38.36 -13.96
C ASP A 25 -31.87 38.87 -14.17
N PHE A 26 -31.70 39.79 -15.12
CA PHE A 26 -30.47 40.49 -15.37
C PHE A 26 -30.14 41.41 -14.19
N ASP A 27 -28.92 41.22 -13.64
CA ASP A 27 -28.42 42.04 -12.53
C ASP A 27 -27.10 42.72 -12.94
N ARG A 28 -27.23 44.01 -13.22
CA ARG A 28 -26.13 44.89 -13.60
C ARG A 28 -24.96 44.85 -12.63
N ASN A 29 -25.23 44.75 -11.31
CA ASN A 29 -24.23 44.82 -10.27
C ASN A 29 -23.29 43.57 -10.29
N LYS A 30 -23.76 42.43 -10.81
CA LYS A 30 -22.92 41.23 -10.95
C LYS A 30 -21.85 41.42 -11.99
N ILE A 31 -22.12 42.11 -13.09
CA ILE A 31 -21.13 42.42 -14.11
C ILE A 31 -20.10 43.42 -13.55
N ILE A 32 -20.59 44.52 -12.94
CA ILE A 32 -19.75 45.52 -12.32
C ILE A 32 -18.80 44.89 -11.30
N LYS A 33 -19.33 44.07 -10.39
CA LYS A 33 -18.49 43.35 -9.38
C LYS A 33 -17.46 42.45 -10.00
N ALA A 34 -17.76 41.70 -11.06
CA ALA A 34 -16.83 40.79 -11.72
C ALA A 34 -15.68 41.56 -12.40
N VAL A 35 -15.99 42.69 -13.04
CA VAL A 35 -14.95 43.53 -13.65
C VAL A 35 -14.08 44.22 -12.59
N LEU A 36 -14.70 44.78 -11.54
CA LEU A 36 -13.98 45.43 -10.44
C LEU A 36 -13.07 44.45 -9.69
N ALA A 37 -13.45 43.18 -9.50
CA ALA A 37 -12.62 42.18 -8.88
C ALA A 37 -11.33 41.89 -9.68
N ALA A 38 -11.40 41.94 -11.04
CA ALA A 38 -10.20 41.78 -11.88
C ALA A 38 -9.26 42.99 -11.79
N PHE A 39 -9.77 44.18 -11.57
CA PHE A 39 -8.95 45.36 -11.31
C PHE A 39 -8.32 45.35 -9.91
N ASP A 40 -9.12 44.95 -8.91
CA ASP A 40 -8.67 44.84 -7.51
C ASP A 40 -7.53 43.81 -7.35
N GLU A 41 -7.61 42.69 -8.07
CA GLU A 41 -6.56 41.64 -8.10
C GLU A 41 -5.22 42.17 -8.63
N VAL A 42 -5.24 43.12 -9.57
CA VAL A 42 -4.02 43.66 -10.18
C VAL A 42 -3.53 44.91 -9.46
N ASP A 43 -4.44 45.82 -9.08
CA ASP A 43 -4.11 47.14 -8.54
C ASP A 43 -4.07 47.17 -7.01
N GLY A 44 -4.64 46.13 -6.33
CA GLY A 44 -4.77 46.09 -4.89
C GLY A 44 -5.84 47.02 -4.30
N GLU A 45 -6.51 47.81 -5.17
CA GLU A 45 -7.58 48.74 -4.81
C GLU A 45 -8.53 49.04 -5.97
N ILE A 46 -9.76 49.43 -5.66
CA ILE A 46 -10.79 49.79 -6.66
C ILE A 46 -10.64 51.29 -7.04
N THR A 47 -9.95 51.57 -8.13
CA THR A 47 -9.73 52.92 -8.62
C THR A 47 -10.95 53.55 -9.28
N PRO A 48 -11.04 54.93 -9.41
CA PRO A 48 -12.08 55.58 -10.18
C PRO A 48 -12.10 55.18 -11.66
N GLU A 49 -10.93 54.79 -12.23
CA GLU A 49 -10.80 54.30 -13.60
C GLU A 49 -11.45 52.94 -13.75
N ALA A 50 -11.16 52.03 -12.81
CA ALA A 50 -11.81 50.71 -12.74
C ALA A 50 -13.38 50.80 -12.72
N LYS A 51 -13.90 51.70 -11.90
CA LYS A 51 -15.35 51.94 -11.83
C LYS A 51 -15.93 52.45 -13.15
N ARG A 52 -15.23 53.40 -13.80
CA ARG A 52 -15.61 53.87 -15.14
C ARG A 52 -15.63 52.78 -16.18
N LYS A 53 -14.56 51.97 -16.23
CA LYS A 53 -14.44 50.88 -17.20
C LYS A 53 -15.55 49.81 -16.98
N ALA A 54 -15.79 49.42 -15.72
CA ALA A 54 -16.87 48.50 -15.38
C ALA A 54 -18.24 49.02 -15.83
N THR A 55 -18.50 50.30 -15.64
CA THR A 55 -19.75 50.94 -16.08
C THR A 55 -19.88 50.96 -17.61
N VAL A 56 -18.78 51.28 -18.34
CA VAL A 56 -18.77 51.28 -19.81
C VAL A 56 -19.08 49.90 -20.37
N ILE A 57 -18.43 48.84 -19.82
CA ILE A 57 -18.68 47.49 -20.25
C ILE A 57 -20.12 47.06 -19.99
N THR A 58 -20.65 47.37 -18.82
CA THR A 58 -22.03 47.03 -18.45
C THR A 58 -23.03 47.73 -19.35
N ASN A 59 -22.85 49.05 -19.63
CA ASN A 59 -23.71 49.81 -20.54
C ASN A 59 -23.66 49.26 -21.97
N HIS A 60 -22.45 48.80 -22.43
CA HIS A 60 -22.32 48.17 -23.74
C HIS A 60 -23.19 46.89 -23.83
N ILE A 61 -23.12 46.01 -22.82
CA ILE A 61 -23.93 44.78 -22.77
C ILE A 61 -25.41 45.08 -22.79
N GLU A 62 -25.84 46.12 -22.07
CA GLU A 62 -27.27 46.58 -22.07
C GLU A 62 -27.70 47.10 -23.43
N SER A 63 -26.79 47.73 -24.18
CA SER A 63 -27.07 48.34 -25.49
C SER A 63 -27.19 47.35 -26.66
N LEU A 64 -26.95 46.06 -26.45
CA LEU A 64 -26.92 45.05 -27.52
C LEU A 64 -28.31 44.66 -28.07
N ASN A 65 -29.34 45.30 -27.63
CA ASN A 65 -30.74 45.10 -28.12
C ASN A 65 -31.21 43.63 -28.12
N LYS A 66 -30.85 42.86 -27.05
CA LYS A 66 -31.27 41.47 -26.84
C LYS A 66 -32.18 41.41 -25.61
N LYS A 67 -33.27 40.63 -25.68
CA LYS A 67 -34.19 40.42 -24.54
C LYS A 67 -33.59 39.46 -23.50
N SER A 68 -32.78 38.48 -23.93
CA SER A 68 -32.04 37.54 -23.09
C SER A 68 -30.70 37.22 -23.69
N MET A 69 -29.69 36.92 -22.86
CA MET A 69 -28.35 36.51 -23.25
C MET A 69 -27.85 35.34 -22.39
N ASN A 70 -27.02 34.48 -22.97
CA ASN A 70 -26.32 33.45 -22.20
C ASN A 70 -25.27 34.10 -21.31
N VAL A 71 -25.03 33.53 -20.14
CA VAL A 71 -23.96 34.00 -19.22
C VAL A 71 -22.58 33.96 -19.85
N GLU A 72 -22.33 32.99 -20.73
CA GLU A 72 -21.05 32.86 -21.46
C GLU A 72 -20.87 34.00 -22.46
N ASP A 73 -21.92 34.32 -23.26
CA ASP A 73 -21.86 35.44 -24.21
C ASP A 73 -21.53 36.77 -23.49
N ILE A 74 -22.09 36.96 -22.28
CA ILE A 74 -21.80 38.13 -21.44
C ILE A 74 -20.32 38.12 -21.01
N GLN A 75 -19.77 36.99 -20.58
CA GLN A 75 -18.39 36.87 -20.17
C GLN A 75 -17.43 37.10 -21.33
N ASP A 76 -17.74 36.56 -22.52
CA ASP A 76 -16.93 36.75 -23.73
C ASP A 76 -16.87 38.23 -24.14
N ILE A 77 -17.97 38.94 -24.00
CA ILE A 77 -18.01 40.39 -24.26
C ILE A 77 -17.13 41.15 -23.25
N ILE A 78 -17.23 40.83 -21.96
CA ILE A 78 -16.41 41.44 -20.92
C ILE A 78 -14.90 41.23 -21.23
N GLU A 79 -14.53 39.98 -21.53
CA GLU A 79 -13.18 39.58 -21.88
C GLU A 79 -12.64 40.35 -23.10
N THR A 80 -13.43 40.36 -24.18
CA THR A 80 -13.08 41.08 -25.41
C THR A 80 -12.88 42.58 -25.12
N MET A 81 -13.79 43.21 -24.39
CA MET A 81 -13.68 44.64 -24.07
C MET A 81 -12.54 45.00 -23.11
N LEU A 82 -12.13 44.05 -22.26
CA LEU A 82 -10.91 44.20 -21.43
C LEU A 82 -9.64 43.99 -22.27
N MET A 83 -9.65 42.99 -23.17
CA MET A 83 -8.55 42.72 -24.09
C MET A 83 -8.33 43.84 -25.10
N ASP A 84 -9.38 44.51 -25.57
CA ASP A 84 -9.26 45.70 -26.45
C ASP A 84 -8.74 46.94 -25.71
N GLY A 85 -8.76 46.93 -24.38
CA GLY A 85 -8.27 48.00 -23.55
C GLY A 85 -6.73 48.05 -23.45
N LYS A 86 -6.20 49.13 -22.83
CA LYS A 86 -4.77 49.30 -22.59
C LYS A 86 -4.24 48.38 -21.47
N ARG A 87 -5.09 48.00 -20.52
CA ARG A 87 -4.76 47.20 -19.33
C ARG A 87 -4.92 45.70 -19.66
N LYS A 88 -3.93 45.16 -20.35
CA LYS A 88 -3.87 43.72 -20.70
C LYS A 88 -3.69 42.83 -19.47
N ASP A 89 -3.05 43.35 -18.43
CA ASP A 89 -2.89 42.70 -17.11
C ASP A 89 -4.23 42.41 -16.45
N VAL A 90 -5.15 43.38 -16.44
CA VAL A 90 -6.52 43.21 -15.91
C VAL A 90 -7.33 42.21 -16.76
N ALA A 91 -7.19 42.28 -18.10
CA ALA A 91 -7.83 41.29 -18.98
C ALA A 91 -7.35 39.87 -18.66
N ARG A 92 -6.04 39.67 -18.45
CA ARG A 92 -5.45 38.40 -18.06
C ARG A 92 -5.99 37.92 -16.70
N ALA A 93 -6.04 38.79 -15.69
CA ALA A 93 -6.62 38.46 -14.37
C ALA A 93 -8.11 38.00 -14.48
N PHE A 94 -8.90 38.71 -15.35
CA PHE A 94 -10.29 38.29 -15.58
C PHE A 94 -10.39 36.90 -16.22
N VAL A 95 -9.56 36.57 -17.21
CA VAL A 95 -9.52 35.24 -17.86
C VAL A 95 -9.14 34.15 -16.86
N ILE A 96 -8.10 34.39 -16.04
CA ILE A 96 -7.68 33.45 -14.99
C ILE A 96 -8.83 33.21 -14.01
N TYR A 97 -9.44 34.28 -13.48
CA TYR A 97 -10.57 34.18 -12.56
C TYR A 97 -11.76 33.41 -13.18
N ARG A 98 -12.09 33.66 -14.45
CA ARG A 98 -13.13 32.94 -15.19
C ARG A 98 -12.84 31.44 -15.28
N ASN A 99 -11.58 31.11 -15.60
CA ASN A 99 -11.10 29.73 -15.72
C ASN A 99 -11.17 28.99 -14.38
N ASP A 100 -10.70 29.63 -13.30
CA ASP A 100 -10.74 29.05 -11.95
C ASP A 100 -12.17 28.80 -11.48
N ARG A 101 -13.07 29.75 -11.73
CA ARG A 101 -14.50 29.59 -11.42
C ARG A 101 -15.17 28.48 -12.24
N THR A 102 -14.75 28.27 -13.47
CA THR A 102 -15.25 27.20 -14.33
C THR A 102 -14.74 25.86 -13.83
N ARG A 103 -13.44 25.77 -13.53
CA ARG A 103 -12.79 24.58 -12.96
C ARG A 103 -13.42 24.15 -11.63
N VAL A 104 -13.62 25.05 -10.68
CA VAL A 104 -14.28 24.75 -9.39
C VAL A 104 -15.68 24.19 -9.59
N ARG A 105 -16.43 24.68 -10.56
CA ARG A 105 -17.78 24.18 -10.86
C ARG A 105 -17.77 22.79 -11.50
N GLU A 106 -16.88 22.56 -12.44
CA GLU A 106 -16.70 21.26 -13.09
C GLU A 106 -16.27 20.20 -12.08
N GLN A 107 -15.34 20.52 -11.20
CA GLN A 107 -14.90 19.67 -10.10
C GLN A 107 -16.07 19.28 -9.19
N ASN A 108 -16.85 20.24 -8.71
CA ASN A 108 -18.01 19.97 -7.86
C ASN A 108 -19.06 19.09 -8.56
N THR A 109 -19.28 19.27 -9.85
CA THR A 109 -20.25 18.47 -10.60
C THR A 109 -19.76 17.03 -10.78
N ASN A 110 -18.50 16.84 -11.10
CA ASN A 110 -17.87 15.51 -11.26
C ASN A 110 -17.76 14.79 -9.91
N LEU A 111 -17.38 15.52 -8.85
CA LEU A 111 -17.34 14.98 -7.50
C LEU A 111 -18.70 14.45 -7.06
N MET A 112 -19.79 15.23 -7.25
CA MET A 112 -21.13 14.78 -6.87
C MET A 112 -21.62 13.58 -7.67
N LYS A 113 -21.23 13.45 -8.93
CA LYS A 113 -21.52 12.25 -9.74
C LYS A 113 -20.78 11.03 -9.18
N SER A 114 -19.48 11.17 -8.91
CA SER A 114 -18.67 10.10 -8.33
C SER A 114 -19.20 9.66 -6.97
N ILE A 115 -19.56 10.59 -6.09
CA ILE A 115 -20.19 10.29 -4.80
C ILE A 115 -21.49 9.49 -4.99
N LYS A 116 -22.36 9.90 -5.93
CA LYS A 116 -23.58 9.17 -6.21
C LYS A 116 -23.33 7.74 -6.68
N GLU A 117 -22.36 7.53 -7.57
CA GLU A 117 -21.95 6.20 -8.04
C GLU A 117 -21.46 5.30 -6.89
N LYS A 118 -20.68 5.86 -5.98
CA LYS A 118 -20.20 5.13 -4.79
C LYS A 118 -21.33 4.80 -3.81
N LEU A 119 -22.22 5.75 -3.54
CA LEU A 119 -23.39 5.53 -2.67
C LEU A 119 -24.37 4.49 -3.22
N THR A 120 -24.50 4.39 -4.54
CA THR A 120 -25.37 3.39 -5.18
C THR A 120 -24.69 2.04 -5.38
N ALA A 121 -23.39 1.94 -5.15
CA ALA A 121 -22.57 0.75 -5.39
C ALA A 121 -22.83 0.10 -6.77
N SER A 122 -23.05 0.94 -7.80
CA SER A 122 -23.49 0.50 -9.13
C SER A 122 -22.36 -0.07 -9.98
N ASN A 123 -21.10 0.20 -9.65
CA ASN A 123 -19.96 -0.26 -10.41
C ASN A 123 -19.25 -1.44 -9.71
N VAL A 124 -19.58 -2.65 -10.14
CA VAL A 124 -19.06 -3.92 -9.58
C VAL A 124 -17.64 -4.25 -10.09
N GLN A 125 -17.12 -3.50 -11.07
CA GLN A 125 -15.86 -3.84 -11.75
C GLN A 125 -14.60 -3.55 -10.94
N ASN A 126 -14.70 -2.75 -9.88
CA ASN A 126 -13.58 -2.30 -9.06
C ASN A 126 -13.61 -2.86 -7.62
N GLN A 127 -14.22 -4.02 -7.40
CA GLN A 127 -14.27 -4.60 -6.05
C GLN A 127 -12.90 -5.14 -5.62
N ASN A 128 -12.36 -4.54 -4.58
CA ASN A 128 -11.21 -5.09 -3.87
C ASN A 128 -11.68 -6.25 -2.96
N ALA A 129 -10.94 -7.35 -2.92
CA ALA A 129 -11.27 -8.52 -2.08
C ALA A 129 -11.35 -8.17 -0.57
N ASN A 130 -10.70 -7.09 -0.16
CA ASN A 130 -10.64 -6.62 1.22
C ASN A 130 -11.85 -5.79 1.65
N ILE A 131 -12.68 -5.30 0.71
CA ILE A 131 -13.77 -4.36 0.96
C ILE A 131 -15.10 -5.00 0.57
N ASP A 132 -16.09 -4.88 1.43
CA ASP A 132 -17.49 -5.05 1.05
C ASP A 132 -18.09 -3.68 0.68
N GLU A 133 -17.93 -3.27 -0.58
CA GLU A 133 -18.40 -1.97 -1.09
C GLU A 133 -19.93 -1.80 -0.99
N LYS A 134 -20.67 -2.89 -0.85
CA LYS A 134 -22.13 -2.86 -0.73
C LYS A 134 -22.59 -2.64 0.70
N SER A 135 -21.74 -2.89 1.69
CA SER A 135 -22.03 -2.64 3.10
C SER A 135 -22.21 -1.14 3.39
N PHE A 136 -22.86 -0.79 4.49
CA PHE A 136 -22.98 0.60 4.93
C PHE A 136 -21.58 1.23 5.12
N GLY A 137 -20.68 0.54 5.83
CA GLY A 137 -19.33 1.02 6.09
C GLY A 137 -18.50 1.16 4.80
N GLY A 138 -18.60 0.21 3.87
CA GLY A 138 -17.93 0.27 2.58
C GLY A 138 -18.39 1.47 1.75
N ARG A 139 -19.69 1.74 1.66
CA ARG A 139 -20.21 2.91 0.95
C ARG A 139 -19.78 4.25 1.58
N VAL A 140 -19.72 4.33 2.91
CA VAL A 140 -19.22 5.52 3.61
C VAL A 140 -17.73 5.69 3.33
N GLY A 141 -16.93 4.63 3.44
CA GLY A 141 -15.50 4.65 3.16
C GLY A 141 -15.18 5.10 1.73
N GLU A 142 -15.80 4.46 0.73
CA GLU A 142 -15.62 4.79 -0.68
C GLU A 142 -16.03 6.25 -1.01
N THR A 143 -17.07 6.75 -0.35
CA THR A 143 -17.50 8.16 -0.50
C THR A 143 -16.46 9.10 0.11
N SER A 144 -15.97 8.80 1.31
CA SER A 144 -14.91 9.57 1.97
C SER A 144 -13.64 9.61 1.12
N ASP A 145 -13.21 8.46 0.62
CA ASP A 145 -12.04 8.34 -0.27
C ASP A 145 -12.16 9.20 -1.51
N THR A 146 -13.36 9.25 -2.13
CA THR A 146 -13.61 10.09 -3.30
C THR A 146 -13.44 11.57 -3.00
N VAL A 147 -13.94 12.03 -1.85
CA VAL A 147 -13.82 13.43 -1.41
C VAL A 147 -12.36 13.77 -1.09
N LEU A 148 -11.67 12.90 -0.34
CA LEU A 148 -10.28 13.10 0.05
C LEU A 148 -9.33 13.12 -1.15
N LYS A 149 -9.53 12.25 -2.15
CA LYS A 149 -8.78 12.26 -3.41
C LYS A 149 -8.91 13.58 -4.15
N GLN A 150 -10.13 14.08 -4.27
CA GLN A 150 -10.35 15.36 -4.93
C GLN A 150 -9.72 16.52 -4.15
N TYR A 151 -9.87 16.52 -2.82
CA TYR A 151 -9.26 17.52 -1.95
C TYR A 151 -7.72 17.52 -2.07
N ALA A 152 -7.10 16.34 -2.09
CA ALA A 152 -5.65 16.21 -2.25
C ALA A 152 -5.16 16.81 -3.56
N LEU A 153 -5.84 16.49 -4.68
CA LEU A 153 -5.51 17.04 -6.00
C LEU A 153 -5.63 18.58 -6.06
N ASP A 154 -6.63 19.13 -5.37
CA ASP A 154 -6.93 20.56 -5.48
C ASP A 154 -6.13 21.42 -4.49
N ASN A 155 -5.72 20.86 -3.32
CA ASN A 155 -5.23 21.67 -2.21
C ASN A 155 -3.90 21.20 -1.57
N CYS A 156 -3.48 19.93 -1.77
CA CYS A 156 -2.35 19.37 -1.01
C CYS A 156 -1.06 19.23 -1.80
N MET A 157 -1.05 19.55 -3.08
CA MET A 157 0.10 19.34 -3.95
C MET A 157 0.31 20.45 -4.96
N SER A 158 1.53 20.56 -5.46
CA SER A 158 1.91 21.50 -6.51
C SER A 158 1.16 21.22 -7.83
N GLU A 159 1.16 22.23 -8.70
CA GLU A 159 0.60 22.08 -10.05
C GLU A 159 1.36 21.03 -10.86
N MET A 160 2.67 20.92 -10.69
CA MET A 160 3.50 19.90 -11.34
C MET A 160 3.06 18.50 -10.94
N SER A 161 2.93 18.23 -9.64
CA SER A 161 2.49 16.93 -9.11
C SER A 161 1.10 16.54 -9.61
N ARG A 162 0.17 17.48 -9.55
CA ARG A 162 -1.20 17.29 -10.05
C ARG A 162 -1.24 17.00 -11.55
N ASN A 163 -0.52 17.79 -12.37
CA ASN A 163 -0.51 17.62 -13.81
C ASN A 163 0.10 16.28 -14.22
N ASN A 164 1.18 15.83 -13.59
CA ASN A 164 1.73 14.49 -13.82
C ASN A 164 0.70 13.38 -13.58
N HIS A 165 -0.03 13.47 -12.47
CA HIS A 165 -1.05 12.48 -12.12
C HIS A 165 -2.23 12.47 -13.11
N LEU A 166 -2.73 13.65 -13.46
CA LEU A 166 -3.89 13.77 -14.35
C LEU A 166 -3.55 13.38 -15.79
N ASN A 167 -2.35 13.72 -16.28
CA ASN A 167 -1.88 13.44 -17.63
C ASN A 167 -1.39 12.00 -17.84
N ASN A 168 -1.52 11.13 -16.84
CA ASN A 168 -1.06 9.74 -16.93
C ASN A 168 0.45 9.62 -17.19
N GLU A 169 1.26 10.47 -16.56
CA GLU A 169 2.73 10.49 -16.68
C GLU A 169 3.39 9.92 -15.43
N ILE A 170 3.01 10.43 -14.24
CA ILE A 170 3.44 9.90 -12.94
C ILE A 170 2.21 9.74 -12.07
N TYR A 171 1.94 8.54 -11.61
CA TYR A 171 0.81 8.22 -10.75
C TYR A 171 1.18 8.36 -9.27
N ILE A 172 0.36 9.08 -8.53
CA ILE A 172 0.46 9.19 -7.07
C ILE A 172 -0.45 8.12 -6.46
N HIS A 173 0.13 7.21 -5.69
CA HIS A 173 -0.63 6.16 -5.01
C HIS A 173 -1.42 6.72 -3.81
N ASP A 174 -2.60 6.15 -3.59
CA ASP A 174 -3.44 6.39 -2.40
C ASP A 174 -3.65 7.89 -2.09
N LEU A 175 -4.22 8.60 -3.04
CA LEU A 175 -4.51 10.03 -2.93
C LEU A 175 -5.46 10.41 -1.79
N ASN A 176 -6.39 9.52 -1.40
CA ASN A 176 -7.23 9.70 -0.22
C ASN A 176 -6.39 9.84 1.06
N SER A 177 -5.35 9.02 1.16
CA SER A 177 -4.43 9.03 2.30
C SER A 177 -3.42 10.18 2.25
N TYR A 178 -3.19 10.76 1.07
CA TYR A 178 -2.35 11.95 0.91
C TYR A 178 -2.91 13.13 1.71
N ALA A 179 -4.20 13.42 1.57
CA ALA A 179 -4.85 14.56 2.23
C ALA A 179 -4.67 14.54 3.76
N VAL A 180 -4.70 13.36 4.36
CA VAL A 180 -4.56 13.19 5.83
C VAL A 180 -3.13 12.93 6.29
N GLY A 181 -2.15 12.90 5.38
CA GLY A 181 -0.75 12.72 5.71
C GLY A 181 -0.37 11.33 6.23
N MET A 182 -1.06 10.27 5.79
CA MET A 182 -0.67 8.90 6.12
C MET A 182 0.51 8.42 5.28
N HIS A 183 1.40 7.62 5.89
CA HIS A 183 2.45 6.87 5.18
C HIS A 183 1.95 5.51 4.69
N ASN A 184 2.76 4.82 3.85
CA ASN A 184 2.40 3.55 3.23
C ASN A 184 2.59 2.36 4.18
N CYS A 185 3.60 1.52 3.97
CA CYS A 185 3.79 0.26 4.68
C CYS A 185 4.74 0.41 5.88
N LEU A 186 4.60 -0.48 6.87
CA LEU A 186 5.47 -0.51 8.06
C LEU A 186 5.74 -1.94 8.52
N SER A 187 6.98 -2.22 8.89
CA SER A 187 7.39 -3.41 9.63
C SER A 187 7.34 -3.10 11.13
N ILE A 188 6.55 -3.86 11.86
CA ILE A 188 6.27 -3.61 13.28
C ILE A 188 7.34 -4.28 14.16
N PRO A 189 7.92 -3.60 15.16
CA PRO A 189 8.87 -4.17 16.11
C PRO A 189 8.15 -4.97 17.21
N PHE A 190 7.60 -6.14 16.85
CA PHE A 190 6.83 -6.98 17.75
C PHE A 190 7.61 -7.43 18.99
N ASP A 191 8.92 -7.69 18.87
CA ASP A 191 9.78 -8.05 19.98
C ASP A 191 9.68 -7.04 21.13
N LYS A 192 9.76 -5.75 20.78
CA LYS A 192 9.68 -4.63 21.74
C LYS A 192 8.29 -4.48 22.33
N LEU A 193 7.25 -4.48 21.50
CA LEU A 193 5.87 -4.24 21.93
C LEU A 193 5.33 -5.37 22.81
N LEU A 194 5.62 -6.61 22.48
CA LEU A 194 5.18 -7.76 23.26
C LEU A 194 5.94 -7.91 24.59
N ALA A 195 7.23 -7.51 24.62
CA ALA A 195 8.06 -7.60 25.82
C ALA A 195 7.79 -6.48 26.83
N ASN A 196 7.51 -5.25 26.34
CA ASN A 196 7.34 -4.07 27.20
C ASN A 196 5.87 -3.71 27.43
N GLY A 197 4.94 -4.25 26.62
CA GLY A 197 3.59 -3.73 26.53
C GLY A 197 3.53 -2.44 25.73
N PHE A 198 2.37 -1.85 25.62
CA PHE A 198 2.16 -0.62 24.83
C PHE A 198 0.94 0.16 25.32
N ASN A 199 0.93 1.47 25.04
CA ASN A 199 -0.19 2.34 25.35
C ASN A 199 -1.19 2.38 24.20
N THR A 200 -2.47 2.38 24.54
CA THR A 200 -3.57 2.65 23.62
C THR A 200 -4.20 4.00 23.95
N ARG A 201 -5.23 4.39 23.22
CA ARG A 201 -5.91 5.66 23.47
C ARG A 201 -6.52 5.76 24.88
N GLN A 202 -6.95 4.65 25.45
CA GLN A 202 -7.75 4.64 26.69
C GLN A 202 -7.09 3.87 27.82
N THR A 203 -6.14 2.99 27.52
CA THR A 203 -5.48 2.13 28.52
C THR A 203 -4.10 1.72 28.06
N ASP A 204 -3.32 1.17 28.96
CA ASP A 204 -2.09 0.45 28.67
C ASP A 204 -2.37 -1.05 28.54
N VAL A 205 -1.51 -1.71 27.81
CA VAL A 205 -1.52 -3.17 27.60
C VAL A 205 -0.23 -3.74 28.19
N ARG A 206 -0.37 -4.65 29.13
CA ARG A 206 0.76 -5.30 29.80
C ARG A 206 1.53 -6.23 28.87
N PRO A 207 2.81 -6.54 29.15
CA PRO A 207 3.60 -7.53 28.46
C PRO A 207 2.91 -8.89 28.36
N ALA A 208 3.05 -9.58 27.24
CA ALA A 208 2.50 -10.91 27.04
C ALA A 208 3.13 -11.95 27.99
N GLN A 209 2.33 -12.82 28.59
CA GLN A 209 2.75 -13.84 29.55
C GLN A 209 2.54 -15.27 29.07
N SER A 210 1.96 -15.45 27.89
CA SER A 210 1.76 -16.75 27.24
C SER A 210 1.75 -16.62 25.73
N VAL A 211 1.90 -17.73 25.02
CA VAL A 211 1.80 -17.77 23.55
C VAL A 211 0.42 -17.32 23.05
N ASN A 212 -0.65 -17.72 23.78
CA ASN A 212 -2.00 -17.30 23.42
C ASN A 212 -2.16 -15.78 23.52
N THR A 213 -1.75 -15.19 24.64
CA THR A 213 -1.79 -13.72 24.81
C THR A 213 -0.91 -13.01 23.78
N ALA A 214 0.30 -13.55 23.49
CA ALA A 214 1.18 -12.97 22.50
C ALA A 214 0.55 -12.91 21.09
N PHE A 215 -0.03 -14.01 20.61
CA PHE A 215 -0.72 -14.00 19.32
C PHE A 215 -1.97 -13.12 19.29
N GLN A 216 -2.70 -13.03 20.41
CA GLN A 216 -3.82 -12.10 20.53
C GLN A 216 -3.32 -10.65 20.42
N LEU A 217 -2.23 -10.29 21.13
CA LEU A 217 -1.65 -8.95 21.04
C LEU A 217 -1.07 -8.65 19.66
N VAL A 218 -0.50 -9.64 18.96
CA VAL A 218 -0.10 -9.47 17.55
C VAL A 218 -1.30 -9.05 16.69
N ALA A 219 -2.46 -9.70 16.84
CA ALA A 219 -3.66 -9.29 16.12
C ALA A 219 -4.10 -7.88 16.48
N VAL A 220 -4.10 -7.51 17.76
CA VAL A 220 -4.46 -6.17 18.25
C VAL A 220 -3.51 -5.12 17.70
N ILE A 221 -2.19 -5.36 17.75
CA ILE A 221 -1.16 -4.43 17.23
C ILE A 221 -1.32 -4.24 15.73
N PHE A 222 -1.53 -5.31 14.96
CA PHE A 222 -1.82 -5.21 13.53
C PHE A 222 -3.05 -4.34 13.24
N GLN A 223 -4.12 -4.52 14.02
CA GLN A 223 -5.36 -3.75 13.87
C GLN A 223 -5.15 -2.26 14.22
N LEU A 224 -4.49 -1.98 15.34
CA LEU A 224 -4.21 -0.61 15.76
C LEU A 224 -3.31 0.13 14.75
N GLN A 225 -2.25 -0.53 14.28
CA GLN A 225 -1.34 0.06 13.31
C GLN A 225 -1.99 0.25 11.94
N SER A 226 -2.88 -0.66 11.51
CA SER A 226 -3.62 -0.53 10.25
C SER A 226 -4.50 0.71 10.17
N LEU A 227 -4.86 1.33 11.32
CA LEU A 227 -5.58 2.60 11.37
C LEU A 227 -4.65 3.82 11.23
N GLN A 228 -3.33 3.64 11.38
CA GLN A 228 -2.34 4.73 11.39
C GLN A 228 -1.67 4.94 10.02
N GLN A 229 -1.94 4.06 9.05
CA GLN A 229 -1.29 4.02 7.74
C GLN A 229 -2.23 3.50 6.65
N PHE A 230 -1.89 3.72 5.39
CA PHE A 230 -2.69 3.21 4.27
C PHE A 230 -2.17 1.90 3.67
N GLY A 231 -0.90 1.58 3.83
CA GLY A 231 -0.30 0.35 3.30
C GLY A 231 -0.37 -0.85 4.23
N GLY A 232 0.42 -1.86 3.91
CA GLY A 232 0.50 -3.09 4.68
C GLY A 232 1.30 -2.98 5.97
N VAL A 233 0.94 -3.79 6.94
CA VAL A 233 1.66 -3.97 8.20
C VAL A 233 2.31 -5.35 8.23
N SER A 234 3.55 -5.45 8.71
CA SER A 234 4.34 -6.68 8.63
C SER A 234 5.01 -7.06 9.93
N ALA A 235 5.09 -8.36 10.19
CA ALA A 235 6.03 -8.96 11.13
C ALA A 235 7.22 -9.53 10.33
N THR A 236 8.45 -9.18 10.68
CA THR A 236 9.65 -9.50 9.91
C THR A 236 10.28 -10.86 10.22
N HIS A 237 10.02 -11.41 11.43
CA HIS A 237 10.62 -12.65 11.94
C HIS A 237 9.79 -13.24 13.09
N LEU A 238 8.49 -13.47 12.86
CA LEU A 238 7.54 -13.81 13.94
C LEU A 238 7.89 -15.12 14.65
N ASP A 239 8.50 -16.10 13.99
CA ASP A 239 8.96 -17.35 14.57
C ASP A 239 10.04 -17.15 15.63
N TRP A 240 10.91 -16.16 15.48
CA TRP A 240 11.86 -15.74 16.49
C TRP A 240 11.23 -14.96 17.63
N THR A 241 10.36 -14.02 17.30
CA THR A 241 9.63 -13.18 18.25
C THR A 241 8.83 -14.00 19.28
N MET A 242 8.29 -15.14 18.88
CA MET A 242 7.42 -15.95 19.74
C MET A 242 8.17 -16.88 20.72
N ILE A 243 9.47 -17.05 20.60
CA ILE A 243 10.26 -17.96 21.46
C ILE A 243 10.02 -17.72 22.97
N PRO A 244 10.12 -16.47 23.50
CA PRO A 244 9.91 -16.21 24.92
C PRO A 244 8.52 -16.65 25.42
N TYR A 245 7.51 -16.49 24.57
CA TYR A 245 6.12 -16.76 24.93
C TYR A 245 5.78 -18.27 24.89
N ILE A 246 6.38 -18.99 23.97
CA ILE A 246 6.36 -20.47 23.98
C ILE A 246 7.00 -21.00 25.26
N LYS A 247 8.17 -20.47 25.68
CA LYS A 247 8.84 -20.83 26.92
C LYS A 247 7.96 -20.55 28.14
N LYS A 248 7.35 -19.36 28.22
CA LYS A 248 6.45 -18.98 29.32
C LYS A 248 5.23 -19.92 29.40
N SER A 249 4.62 -20.26 28.28
CA SER A 249 3.52 -21.21 28.24
C SER A 249 3.97 -22.62 28.65
N PHE A 250 5.14 -23.05 28.18
CA PHE A 250 5.70 -24.35 28.53
C PHE A 250 6.00 -24.45 30.05
N LEU A 251 6.62 -23.41 30.63
CA LEU A 251 6.82 -23.32 32.07
C LEU A 251 5.50 -23.42 32.85
N LYS A 252 4.51 -22.61 32.46
CA LYS A 252 3.18 -22.63 33.08
C LYS A 252 2.57 -24.04 33.08
N HIS A 253 2.57 -24.67 31.91
CA HIS A 253 2.02 -26.03 31.78
C HIS A 253 2.81 -27.08 32.55
N TYR A 254 4.14 -26.91 32.65
CA TYR A 254 4.99 -27.81 33.44
C TYR A 254 4.69 -27.70 34.95
N ILE A 255 4.58 -26.49 35.48
CA ILE A 255 4.21 -26.26 36.88
C ILE A 255 2.81 -26.85 37.17
N VAL A 256 1.84 -26.59 36.28
CA VAL A 256 0.50 -27.18 36.45
C VAL A 256 0.54 -28.71 36.43
N ALA A 257 1.33 -29.32 35.54
CA ALA A 257 1.50 -30.75 35.48
C ALA A 257 2.15 -31.33 36.77
N TYR A 258 3.14 -30.58 37.33
CA TYR A 258 3.76 -30.93 38.59
C TYR A 258 2.76 -30.87 39.76
N LEU A 259 2.03 -29.78 39.89
CA LEU A 259 1.03 -29.61 40.97
C LEU A 259 -0.06 -30.66 40.93
N LYS A 260 -0.54 -31.06 39.76
CA LYS A 260 -1.55 -32.10 39.59
C LYS A 260 -1.11 -33.49 40.12
N GLN A 261 0.19 -33.69 40.41
CA GLN A 261 0.71 -34.92 41.00
C GLN A 261 0.79 -34.86 42.54
N THR A 262 0.49 -33.72 43.16
CA THR A 262 0.51 -33.55 44.60
C THR A 262 -0.83 -33.92 45.25
N GLU A 263 -0.80 -34.50 46.46
CA GLU A 263 -2.01 -34.78 47.23
C GLU A 263 -2.78 -33.52 47.62
N GLU A 264 -2.06 -32.42 47.82
CA GLU A 264 -2.62 -31.09 48.11
C GLU A 264 -3.55 -30.63 47.00
N PHE A 265 -3.12 -30.73 45.71
CA PHE A 265 -3.97 -30.37 44.57
C PHE A 265 -5.25 -31.18 44.49
N ALA A 266 -5.19 -32.50 44.83
CA ALA A 266 -6.35 -33.36 44.79
C ALA A 266 -7.42 -33.00 45.84
N SER A 267 -7.00 -32.39 46.99
CA SER A 267 -7.87 -31.95 48.07
C SER A 267 -8.38 -30.52 47.92
N LEU A 268 -7.87 -29.78 46.96
CA LEU A 268 -8.10 -28.33 46.78
C LEU A 268 -9.45 -28.02 46.19
N ASN A 269 -10.21 -27.10 46.80
CA ASN A 269 -11.41 -26.53 46.17
C ASN A 269 -11.08 -25.25 45.43
N LEU A 270 -10.65 -25.39 44.15
CA LEU A 270 -10.29 -24.29 43.30
C LEU A 270 -11.41 -23.27 43.07
N LEU A 271 -12.68 -23.75 43.03
CA LEU A 271 -13.84 -22.85 42.90
C LEU A 271 -14.02 -21.98 44.15
N GLU A 272 -13.81 -22.53 45.34
CA GLU A 272 -13.90 -21.77 46.56
C GLU A 272 -12.80 -20.67 46.61
N LEU A 273 -11.56 -21.00 46.26
CA LEU A 273 -10.48 -20.04 46.16
C LEU A 273 -10.76 -18.93 45.14
N LEU A 274 -11.33 -19.27 44.00
CA LEU A 274 -11.66 -18.30 42.94
C LEU A 274 -12.64 -17.22 43.44
N PHE A 275 -13.61 -17.62 44.27
CA PHE A 275 -14.63 -16.70 44.79
C PHE A 275 -14.24 -16.01 46.08
N GLN A 276 -13.10 -16.34 46.67
CA GLN A 276 -12.55 -15.63 47.84
C GLN A 276 -11.74 -14.42 47.37
N THR A 277 -12.37 -13.25 47.45
CA THR A 277 -11.75 -11.97 47.10
C THR A 277 -11.47 -11.13 48.30
N TYR A 278 -10.43 -10.29 48.26
CA TYR A 278 -10.10 -9.29 49.24
C TYR A 278 -9.53 -8.04 48.59
N GLU A 279 -9.49 -6.94 49.32
CA GLU A 279 -8.92 -5.68 48.85
C GLU A 279 -7.59 -5.41 49.55
N GLU A 280 -6.56 -5.13 48.75
CA GLU A 280 -5.26 -4.74 49.28
C GLU A 280 -4.76 -3.51 48.51
N ASN A 281 -4.49 -2.41 49.20
CA ASN A 281 -4.03 -1.14 48.62
C ASN A 281 -4.95 -0.59 47.51
N GLY A 282 -6.27 -0.75 47.64
CA GLY A 282 -7.26 -0.31 46.64
C GLY A 282 -7.39 -1.24 45.45
N ILE A 283 -6.72 -2.38 45.45
CA ILE A 283 -6.75 -3.38 44.35
C ILE A 283 -7.51 -4.63 44.87
N ILE A 284 -8.51 -5.05 44.12
CA ILE A 284 -9.20 -6.33 44.38
C ILE A 284 -8.32 -7.47 43.91
N ARG A 285 -8.00 -8.36 44.87
CA ARG A 285 -7.26 -9.62 44.62
C ARG A 285 -8.16 -10.83 44.93
N ASN A 286 -7.80 -12.00 44.44
CA ASN A 286 -8.48 -13.24 44.78
C ASN A 286 -7.46 -14.28 45.33
N LYS A 287 -7.93 -15.17 46.17
CA LYS A 287 -7.10 -16.20 46.79
C LYS A 287 -6.57 -17.22 45.80
N PHE A 288 -7.20 -17.36 44.65
CA PHE A 288 -6.72 -18.26 43.58
C PHE A 288 -5.40 -17.74 42.99
N ASP A 289 -5.30 -16.41 42.71
CA ASP A 289 -4.07 -15.81 42.20
C ASP A 289 -2.92 -15.93 43.21
N ASP A 290 -3.20 -15.64 44.48
CA ASP A 290 -2.22 -15.80 45.55
C ASP A 290 -1.71 -17.24 45.63
N TRP A 291 -2.61 -18.21 45.60
CA TRP A 291 -2.28 -19.62 45.59
C TRP A 291 -1.38 -20.01 44.41
N VAL A 292 -1.69 -19.51 43.22
CA VAL A 292 -0.87 -19.76 42.00
C VAL A 292 0.53 -19.20 42.19
N ASP A 293 0.67 -17.97 42.71
CA ASP A 293 1.95 -17.32 42.91
C ASP A 293 2.80 -18.01 43.97
N GLU A 294 2.19 -18.38 45.10
CA GLU A 294 2.85 -19.11 46.19
C GLU A 294 3.35 -20.49 45.72
N HIS A 295 2.54 -21.23 44.96
CA HIS A 295 2.91 -22.56 44.49
C HIS A 295 3.95 -22.51 43.36
N LYS A 296 3.94 -21.46 42.54
CA LYS A 296 4.99 -21.21 41.60
C LYS A 296 6.34 -20.98 42.30
N GLN A 297 6.37 -20.21 43.36
CA GLN A 297 7.58 -19.98 44.18
C GLN A 297 8.04 -21.26 44.87
N MET A 298 7.14 -21.98 45.54
CA MET A 298 7.45 -23.26 46.15
C MET A 298 8.02 -24.27 45.15
N PHE A 299 7.49 -24.31 43.93
CA PHE A 299 8.01 -25.18 42.87
C PHE A 299 9.50 -24.88 42.57
N PHE A 300 9.86 -23.62 42.41
CA PHE A 300 11.26 -23.23 42.16
C PHE A 300 12.15 -23.52 43.36
N ASP A 301 11.72 -23.24 44.55
CA ASP A 301 12.47 -23.48 45.79
C ASP A 301 12.72 -24.98 46.01
N ASN A 302 11.71 -25.84 45.74
CA ASN A 302 11.82 -27.30 45.93
C ASN A 302 12.61 -28.00 44.81
N THR A 303 12.61 -27.47 43.60
CA THR A 303 13.25 -28.14 42.44
C THR A 303 14.63 -27.60 42.14
N GLY A 304 14.98 -26.41 42.59
CA GLY A 304 16.23 -25.73 42.24
C GLY A 304 16.33 -25.34 40.76
N LEU A 305 15.22 -25.42 40.02
CA LEU A 305 15.12 -24.97 38.63
C LEU A 305 14.84 -23.46 38.61
N ASN A 306 15.14 -22.82 37.50
CA ASN A 306 14.81 -21.42 37.23
C ASN A 306 14.05 -21.29 35.90
N GLU A 307 13.50 -20.12 35.61
CA GLU A 307 12.71 -19.90 34.39
C GLU A 307 13.47 -20.20 33.10
N GLU A 308 14.80 -20.04 33.10
CA GLU A 308 15.67 -20.29 31.93
C GLU A 308 15.79 -21.81 31.60
N ASP A 309 15.56 -22.69 32.57
CA ASP A 309 15.61 -24.13 32.37
C ASP A 309 14.42 -24.66 31.53
N PHE A 310 13.36 -23.85 31.33
CA PHE A 310 12.14 -24.27 30.66
C PHE A 310 12.16 -23.93 29.17
N TYR A 311 12.86 -24.77 28.41
CA TYR A 311 12.86 -24.73 26.94
C TYR A 311 12.65 -26.15 26.38
N ILE A 312 12.11 -26.18 25.16
CA ILE A 312 11.83 -27.45 24.49
C ILE A 312 13.15 -28.12 24.08
N GLY A 313 13.37 -29.35 24.59
CA GLY A 313 14.60 -30.10 24.38
C GLY A 313 15.51 -30.18 25.61
N ASN A 314 15.13 -29.58 26.74
CA ASN A 314 15.91 -29.70 27.99
C ASN A 314 15.78 -31.11 28.59
N ASN A 315 16.88 -31.86 28.62
CA ASN A 315 16.96 -33.26 29.09
C ASN A 315 16.90 -33.36 30.61
N LYS A 316 17.10 -32.26 31.38
CA LYS A 316 17.12 -32.26 32.83
C LYS A 316 15.69 -32.29 33.42
N LEU A 317 14.68 -31.98 32.65
CA LEU A 317 13.30 -31.96 33.08
C LEU A 317 12.74 -33.38 33.24
N ASN A 318 11.81 -33.57 34.20
CA ASN A 318 11.11 -34.81 34.36
C ASN A 318 10.35 -35.21 33.08
N LYS A 319 10.60 -36.37 32.53
CA LYS A 319 10.13 -36.79 31.22
C LYS A 319 8.60 -36.82 31.11
N ILE A 320 7.86 -37.23 32.16
CA ILE A 320 6.40 -37.29 32.15
C ILE A 320 5.80 -35.91 32.15
N LEU A 321 6.29 -35.06 33.09
CA LEU A 321 5.84 -33.66 33.17
C LEU A 321 6.20 -32.87 31.91
N TYR A 322 7.37 -33.11 31.36
CA TYR A 322 7.81 -32.53 30.10
C TYR A 322 6.84 -32.87 28.95
N GLN A 323 6.47 -34.12 28.78
CA GLN A 323 5.55 -34.53 27.71
C GLN A 323 4.13 -33.96 27.90
N SER A 324 3.65 -33.89 29.13
CA SER A 324 2.36 -33.27 29.44
C SER A 324 2.38 -31.77 29.10
N ALA A 325 3.39 -31.07 29.59
CA ALA A 325 3.56 -29.63 29.32
C ALA A 325 3.75 -29.33 27.82
N LEU A 326 4.52 -30.15 27.11
CA LEU A 326 4.73 -30.00 25.68
C LEU A 326 3.43 -30.19 24.90
N TYR A 327 2.64 -31.22 25.25
CA TYR A 327 1.33 -31.44 24.62
C TYR A 327 0.40 -30.25 24.78
N ASP A 328 0.27 -29.70 26.01
CA ASP A 328 -0.57 -28.54 26.28
C ASP A 328 -0.05 -27.28 25.58
N THR A 329 1.27 -27.07 25.52
CA THR A 329 1.90 -25.96 24.80
C THR A 329 1.66 -26.02 23.30
N ILE A 330 1.75 -27.21 22.70
CA ILE A 330 1.45 -27.40 21.28
C ILE A 330 -0.03 -27.03 21.01
N ASN A 331 -0.95 -27.54 21.81
CA ASN A 331 -2.38 -27.25 21.63
C ASN A 331 -2.69 -25.76 21.80
N GLU A 332 -2.12 -25.10 22.82
CA GLU A 332 -2.26 -23.66 23.03
C GLU A 332 -1.73 -22.86 21.82
N THR A 333 -0.56 -23.25 21.29
CA THR A 333 0.06 -22.59 20.14
C THR A 333 -0.81 -22.70 18.89
N TYR A 334 -1.34 -23.88 18.58
CA TYR A 334 -2.21 -24.07 17.42
C TYR A 334 -3.52 -23.30 17.55
N GLN A 335 -4.15 -23.28 18.72
CA GLN A 335 -5.35 -22.47 18.96
C GLN A 335 -5.07 -20.97 18.85
N ALA A 336 -3.93 -20.50 19.37
CA ALA A 336 -3.53 -19.11 19.29
C ALA A 336 -3.32 -18.66 17.84
N VAL A 337 -2.65 -19.48 17.03
CA VAL A 337 -2.46 -19.23 15.60
C VAL A 337 -3.80 -19.24 14.84
N GLU A 338 -4.68 -20.19 15.10
CA GLU A 338 -6.01 -20.24 14.49
C GLU A 338 -6.82 -18.98 14.86
N GLY A 339 -6.74 -18.54 16.12
CA GLY A 339 -7.34 -17.29 16.60
C GLY A 339 -6.80 -16.05 15.87
N LEU A 340 -5.49 -15.99 15.62
CA LEU A 340 -4.88 -14.92 14.82
C LEU A 340 -5.46 -14.86 13.41
N TYR A 341 -5.52 -16.01 12.72
CA TYR A 341 -6.09 -16.07 11.36
C TYR A 341 -7.56 -15.63 11.34
N HIS A 342 -8.36 -16.06 12.32
CA HIS A 342 -9.76 -15.63 12.43
C HIS A 342 -9.88 -14.12 12.64
N ASN A 343 -9.08 -13.53 13.55
CA ASN A 343 -9.09 -12.09 13.82
C ASN A 343 -8.75 -11.26 12.58
N LEU A 344 -7.69 -11.63 11.87
CA LEU A 344 -7.23 -10.89 10.70
C LEU A 344 -8.16 -11.00 9.48
N ASN A 345 -9.06 -11.99 9.45
CA ASN A 345 -10.03 -12.19 8.37
C ASN A 345 -11.46 -11.78 8.74
N THR A 346 -11.70 -11.32 9.97
CA THR A 346 -13.04 -10.99 10.45
C THR A 346 -13.15 -9.53 10.85
N LEU A 347 -12.14 -8.98 11.53
CA LEU A 347 -12.19 -7.63 12.07
C LEU A 347 -11.67 -6.60 11.06
N GLN A 348 -12.60 -5.81 10.54
CA GLN A 348 -12.33 -4.72 9.61
C GLN A 348 -11.85 -3.49 10.39
N SER A 349 -10.55 -3.38 10.61
CA SER A 349 -9.92 -2.31 11.42
C SER A 349 -9.16 -1.27 10.59
N ARG A 350 -9.06 -1.43 9.28
CA ARG A 350 -8.45 -0.44 8.39
C ARG A 350 -9.47 0.61 7.96
N SER A 351 -9.02 1.84 7.66
CA SER A 351 -9.90 2.90 7.14
C SER A 351 -10.65 2.42 5.89
N GLY A 352 -11.90 2.85 5.71
CA GLY A 352 -12.76 2.37 4.63
C GLY A 352 -13.35 0.98 4.85
N ASN A 353 -13.40 0.49 6.08
CA ASN A 353 -13.99 -0.82 6.43
C ASN A 353 -13.27 -2.00 5.77
N GLN A 354 -11.95 -1.91 5.65
CA GLN A 354 -11.10 -2.95 5.09
C GLN A 354 -10.54 -3.88 6.17
N LEU A 355 -10.25 -5.12 5.79
CA LEU A 355 -9.40 -6.00 6.60
C LEU A 355 -7.98 -5.42 6.70
N PRO A 356 -7.27 -5.59 7.84
CA PRO A 356 -5.89 -5.15 7.96
C PRO A 356 -5.00 -5.91 6.96
N PHE A 357 -4.31 -5.17 6.09
CA PHE A 357 -3.40 -5.76 5.10
C PHE A 357 -2.13 -6.22 5.79
N THR A 358 -2.12 -7.48 6.22
CA THR A 358 -1.08 -8.03 7.08
C THR A 358 -0.19 -9.03 6.35
N SER A 359 1.11 -9.01 6.65
CA SER A 359 2.06 -10.03 6.23
C SER A 359 2.90 -10.52 7.41
N ILE A 360 3.26 -11.79 7.38
CA ILE A 360 4.08 -12.43 8.41
C ILE A 360 5.23 -13.17 7.74
N ASN A 361 6.48 -12.77 8.07
CA ASN A 361 7.69 -13.44 7.65
C ASN A 361 8.12 -14.44 8.73
N TYR A 362 8.51 -15.66 8.31
CA TYR A 362 8.91 -16.77 9.17
C TYR A 362 9.71 -17.84 8.40
N GLY A 363 10.26 -18.82 9.09
CA GLY A 363 10.89 -20.00 8.47
C GLY A 363 12.38 -20.16 8.75
N THR A 364 13.04 -19.15 9.33
CA THR A 364 14.48 -19.19 9.60
C THR A 364 14.84 -19.63 11.02
N CYS A 365 13.92 -19.62 11.97
CA CYS A 365 14.19 -20.03 13.33
C CYS A 365 14.40 -21.53 13.44
N THR A 366 15.61 -21.94 13.88
CA THR A 366 15.99 -23.34 14.06
C THR A 366 15.76 -23.87 15.47
N LYS A 367 15.37 -22.99 16.42
CA LYS A 367 15.02 -23.40 17.78
C LYS A 367 13.67 -24.13 17.80
N PRO A 368 13.50 -25.18 18.63
CA PRO A 368 12.26 -25.95 18.66
C PRO A 368 10.99 -25.08 18.83
N GLU A 369 11.05 -24.05 19.66
CA GLU A 369 9.95 -23.12 19.90
C GLU A 369 9.54 -22.38 18.63
N GLY A 370 10.50 -21.81 17.90
CA GLY A 370 10.22 -21.08 16.64
C GLY A 370 9.81 -22.03 15.51
N ARG A 371 10.38 -23.25 15.45
CA ARG A 371 9.93 -24.29 14.52
C ARG A 371 8.47 -24.67 14.75
N MET A 372 8.04 -24.76 16.02
CA MET A 372 6.63 -25.01 16.40
C MET A 372 5.72 -23.89 15.86
N VAL A 373 6.12 -22.64 16.01
CA VAL A 373 5.37 -21.49 15.48
C VAL A 373 5.26 -21.55 13.94
N THR A 374 6.37 -21.75 13.25
CA THR A 374 6.41 -21.91 11.79
C THR A 374 5.48 -23.04 11.33
N LYS A 375 5.57 -24.20 12.00
CA LYS A 375 4.73 -25.34 11.68
C LYS A 375 3.24 -25.06 11.92
N ALA A 376 2.90 -24.42 13.03
CA ALA A 376 1.51 -24.06 13.35
C ALA A 376 0.93 -23.07 12.31
N LEU A 377 1.68 -22.06 11.90
CA LEU A 377 1.28 -21.11 10.85
C LEU A 377 0.97 -21.83 9.53
N LEU A 378 1.84 -22.76 9.12
CA LEU A 378 1.67 -23.53 7.88
C LEU A 378 0.51 -24.51 7.96
N ASP A 379 0.39 -25.27 9.04
CA ASP A 379 -0.68 -26.26 9.22
C ASP A 379 -2.06 -25.60 9.29
N VAL A 380 -2.20 -24.48 10.01
CA VAL A 380 -3.44 -23.70 10.07
C VAL A 380 -3.80 -23.12 8.71
N SER A 381 -2.80 -22.61 7.96
CA SER A 381 -3.00 -22.16 6.58
C SER A 381 -3.52 -23.31 5.70
N ILE A 382 -2.92 -24.49 5.75
CA ILE A 382 -3.32 -25.68 4.98
C ILE A 382 -4.74 -26.10 5.36
N LYS A 383 -5.05 -26.14 6.66
CA LYS A 383 -6.39 -26.47 7.18
C LYS A 383 -7.45 -25.51 6.66
N GLY A 384 -7.10 -24.23 6.54
CA GLY A 384 -8.03 -23.15 6.18
C GLY A 384 -8.97 -22.78 7.32
N ILE A 385 -9.69 -21.65 7.15
CA ILE A 385 -10.52 -21.05 8.20
C ILE A 385 -11.97 -21.51 8.14
N GLY A 386 -12.55 -21.65 9.33
CA GLY A 386 -13.97 -21.96 9.52
C GLY A 386 -14.38 -23.34 9.06
N LYS A 387 -15.67 -23.63 9.14
CA LYS A 387 -16.26 -24.95 8.81
C LYS A 387 -16.06 -25.39 7.35
N LEU A 388 -15.90 -24.41 6.45
CA LEU A 388 -15.76 -24.66 5.02
C LEU A 388 -14.29 -24.72 4.58
N HIS A 389 -13.33 -24.63 5.52
CA HIS A 389 -11.90 -24.66 5.25
C HIS A 389 -11.49 -23.68 4.15
N LYS A 390 -12.04 -22.43 4.18
CA LYS A 390 -11.75 -21.40 3.19
C LYS A 390 -10.28 -20.95 3.30
N THR A 391 -9.69 -20.59 2.17
CA THR A 391 -8.37 -19.95 2.16
C THR A 391 -8.48 -18.59 2.84
N SER A 392 -7.60 -18.30 3.79
CA SER A 392 -7.50 -16.98 4.43
C SER A 392 -7.02 -15.93 3.43
N ILE A 393 -7.55 -14.72 3.51
CA ILE A 393 -7.03 -13.58 2.75
C ILE A 393 -5.75 -13.09 3.44
N PHE A 394 -5.77 -12.99 4.76
CA PHE A 394 -4.67 -12.55 5.61
C PHE A 394 -4.38 -13.55 6.74
N PRO A 395 -3.14 -13.55 7.25
CA PRO A 395 -1.97 -12.82 6.78
C PRO A 395 -1.42 -13.40 5.47
N CYS A 396 -0.77 -12.55 4.65
CA CYS A 396 0.10 -13.02 3.59
C CYS A 396 1.30 -13.73 4.25
N GLY A 397 1.38 -15.04 4.17
CA GLY A 397 2.50 -15.81 4.65
C GLY A 397 3.73 -15.62 3.75
N ILE A 398 4.89 -15.37 4.36
CA ILE A 398 6.16 -15.18 3.66
C ILE A 398 7.19 -16.12 4.28
N PHE A 399 7.58 -17.13 3.55
CA PHE A 399 8.61 -18.07 3.99
C PHE A 399 9.99 -17.55 3.61
N GLN A 400 10.84 -17.29 4.61
CA GLN A 400 12.21 -16.80 4.42
C GLN A 400 13.13 -17.96 4.07
N CYS A 401 13.60 -17.99 2.82
CA CYS A 401 14.58 -18.97 2.32
C CYS A 401 15.99 -18.51 2.65
N MET A 402 16.76 -19.37 3.32
CA MET A 402 18.14 -19.09 3.73
C MET A 402 19.01 -20.32 3.52
N LYS A 403 20.19 -20.14 2.89
CA LYS A 403 21.17 -21.21 2.65
C LYS A 403 21.68 -21.80 3.96
N GLY A 404 21.73 -23.12 4.05
CA GLY A 404 22.18 -23.86 5.25
C GLY A 404 21.13 -23.89 6.38
N VAL A 405 19.93 -23.31 6.16
CA VAL A 405 18.83 -23.31 7.15
C VAL A 405 17.65 -24.14 6.68
N ASN A 406 17.18 -23.96 5.44
CA ASN A 406 15.94 -24.59 5.01
C ASN A 406 15.84 -24.95 3.52
N ARG A 407 16.88 -24.72 2.71
CA ARG A 407 16.77 -24.86 1.24
C ARG A 407 17.07 -26.26 0.71
N LYS A 408 17.82 -27.08 1.44
CA LYS A 408 18.34 -28.37 0.95
C LYS A 408 18.07 -29.51 1.95
N PRO A 409 17.97 -30.76 1.48
CA PRO A 409 17.95 -31.91 2.36
C PRO A 409 19.15 -31.89 3.33
N GLY A 410 18.87 -32.08 4.60
CA GLY A 410 19.86 -31.98 5.67
C GLY A 410 19.94 -30.64 6.39
N ASP A 411 19.35 -29.57 5.83
CA ASP A 411 19.18 -28.29 6.54
C ASP A 411 18.21 -28.44 7.71
N PRO A 412 18.41 -27.72 8.83
CA PRO A 412 17.60 -27.88 10.06
C PRO A 412 16.08 -27.70 9.87
N ASN A 413 15.68 -26.81 8.95
CA ASN A 413 14.28 -26.46 8.66
C ASN A 413 13.82 -26.91 7.26
N TYR A 414 14.53 -27.86 6.64
CA TYR A 414 14.13 -28.36 5.31
C TYR A 414 12.72 -28.99 5.30
N ASP A 415 12.35 -29.68 6.36
CA ASP A 415 11.01 -30.23 6.53
C ASP A 415 9.91 -29.15 6.56
N LEU A 416 10.19 -28.01 7.18
CA LEU A 416 9.29 -26.84 7.18
C LEU A 416 9.22 -26.17 5.81
N PHE A 417 10.31 -26.13 5.06
CA PHE A 417 10.28 -25.66 3.67
C PHE A 417 9.40 -26.57 2.80
N ARG A 418 9.51 -27.88 2.94
CA ARG A 418 8.63 -28.83 2.26
C ARG A 418 7.15 -28.63 2.63
N LEU A 419 6.89 -28.34 3.90
CA LEU A 419 5.54 -28.03 4.38
C LEU A 419 5.03 -26.70 3.79
N ALA A 420 5.90 -25.68 3.69
CA ALA A 420 5.58 -24.40 3.05
C ALA A 420 5.18 -24.59 1.56
N LEU A 421 5.91 -25.41 0.82
CA LEU A 421 5.56 -25.76 -0.57
C LEU A 421 4.19 -26.44 -0.68
N ARG A 422 3.85 -27.33 0.27
CA ARG A 422 2.51 -27.94 0.35
C ARG A 422 1.43 -26.91 0.63
N SER A 423 1.70 -25.95 1.50
CA SER A 423 0.78 -24.85 1.78
C SER A 423 0.53 -24.01 0.52
N THR A 424 1.59 -23.57 -0.16
CA THR A 424 1.50 -22.83 -1.43
C THR A 424 0.69 -23.60 -2.48
N ALA A 425 0.94 -24.90 -2.63
CA ALA A 425 0.23 -25.74 -3.58
C ALA A 425 -1.29 -25.83 -3.34
N GLN A 426 -1.74 -25.56 -2.11
CA GLN A 426 -3.14 -25.70 -1.71
C GLN A 426 -3.84 -24.37 -1.42
N ARG A 427 -3.09 -23.34 -1.00
CA ARG A 427 -3.63 -22.11 -0.40
C ARG A 427 -3.05 -20.82 -0.97
N LEU A 428 -2.19 -20.86 -1.97
CA LEU A 428 -1.45 -19.74 -2.56
C LEU A 428 -0.33 -19.18 -1.66
N TYR A 429 -0.42 -19.29 -0.36
CA TYR A 429 0.61 -18.84 0.59
C TYR A 429 1.32 -20.03 1.22
N PRO A 430 2.58 -19.84 1.66
CA PRO A 430 3.38 -18.63 1.64
C PRO A 430 4.00 -18.30 0.27
N ASN A 431 4.38 -17.02 0.11
CA ASN A 431 5.40 -16.60 -0.86
C ASN A 431 6.79 -16.81 -0.26
N TYR A 432 7.85 -16.58 -1.05
CA TYR A 432 9.23 -16.92 -0.67
C TYR A 432 10.12 -15.67 -0.74
N ALA A 433 10.78 -15.33 0.39
CA ALA A 433 11.73 -14.23 0.49
C ALA A 433 13.15 -14.80 0.55
N ASN A 434 14.06 -14.27 -0.25
CA ASN A 434 15.45 -14.69 -0.31
C ASN A 434 16.31 -13.91 0.69
N VAL A 435 16.63 -14.50 1.85
CA VAL A 435 17.46 -13.84 2.86
C VAL A 435 18.86 -13.55 2.32
N ASP A 436 19.38 -14.45 1.48
CA ASP A 436 20.71 -14.36 0.87
C ASP A 436 20.75 -13.50 -0.40
N TRP A 437 19.68 -12.76 -0.72
CA TRP A 437 19.65 -11.86 -1.87
C TRP A 437 20.81 -10.85 -1.82
N SER A 438 21.49 -10.65 -2.95
CA SER A 438 22.64 -9.74 -3.04
C SER A 438 22.32 -8.31 -2.61
N GLY A 439 21.07 -7.84 -2.79
CA GLY A 439 20.63 -6.53 -2.33
C GLY A 439 20.44 -6.39 -0.82
N ASN A 440 20.51 -7.49 -0.07
CA ASN A 440 20.52 -7.52 1.39
C ASN A 440 21.95 -7.61 1.97
N GLU A 441 22.95 -7.22 1.22
CA GLU A 441 24.35 -7.23 1.63
C GLU A 441 24.56 -6.52 2.98
N GLY A 442 25.43 -7.09 3.82
CA GLY A 442 25.73 -6.55 5.15
C GLY A 442 24.70 -6.90 6.24
N TYR A 443 23.76 -7.82 5.99
CA TYR A 443 22.90 -8.33 7.06
C TYR A 443 23.69 -9.22 8.03
N ASP A 444 23.28 -9.22 9.29
CA ASP A 444 23.87 -10.10 10.32
C ASP A 444 23.14 -11.45 10.33
N LYS A 445 23.88 -12.53 10.06
CA LYS A 445 23.35 -13.90 10.07
C LYS A 445 22.87 -14.38 11.45
N ASN A 446 23.24 -13.68 12.51
CA ASN A 446 22.85 -14.01 13.88
C ASN A 446 21.70 -13.10 14.39
N ASP A 447 21.34 -12.07 13.62
CA ASP A 447 20.25 -11.16 13.99
C ASP A 447 19.10 -11.22 12.97
N PRO A 448 17.99 -11.91 13.29
CA PRO A 448 16.84 -12.06 12.40
C PRO A 448 16.18 -10.73 12.04
N LYS A 449 16.39 -9.64 12.79
CA LYS A 449 15.88 -8.29 12.49
C LYS A 449 16.50 -7.69 11.23
N THR A 450 17.62 -8.24 10.77
CA THR A 450 18.34 -7.81 9.56
C THR A 450 18.04 -8.67 8.34
N TYR A 451 17.31 -9.78 8.50
CA TYR A 451 17.00 -10.68 7.42
C TYR A 451 16.06 -10.02 6.40
N PHE A 452 16.29 -10.33 5.13
CA PHE A 452 15.40 -9.83 4.10
C PHE A 452 13.96 -10.27 4.36
N SER A 453 13.08 -9.30 4.43
CA SER A 453 11.64 -9.46 4.65
C SER A 453 10.87 -8.46 3.81
N THR A 454 9.63 -8.79 3.47
CA THR A 454 8.77 -7.90 2.71
C THR A 454 7.57 -7.44 3.55
N MET A 455 7.04 -6.29 3.19
CA MET A 455 5.85 -5.69 3.78
C MET A 455 4.72 -5.67 2.74
N GLY A 456 3.52 -6.04 3.14
CA GLY A 456 2.38 -6.07 2.25
C GLY A 456 2.65 -6.95 1.02
N CYS A 457 2.48 -6.38 -0.19
CA CYS A 457 2.61 -7.16 -1.43
C CYS A 457 4.06 -7.44 -1.83
N ARG A 458 4.95 -6.43 -1.76
CA ARG A 458 6.34 -6.55 -2.24
C ARG A 458 7.31 -5.50 -1.70
N THR A 459 6.85 -4.58 -0.88
CA THR A 459 7.68 -3.49 -0.36
C THR A 459 8.78 -4.04 0.54
N ALA A 460 9.98 -3.50 0.44
CA ALA A 460 11.12 -3.94 1.24
C ALA A 460 11.91 -2.75 1.80
N ASN A 461 12.45 -2.92 3.00
CA ASN A 461 13.42 -2.02 3.61
C ASN A 461 14.82 -2.52 3.27
N THR A 462 15.61 -1.71 2.56
CA THR A 462 17.03 -1.95 2.32
C THR A 462 17.89 -1.12 3.27
N TRP A 463 19.19 -1.00 3.00
CA TRP A 463 20.12 -0.25 3.83
C TRP A 463 19.65 1.18 4.12
N ASP A 464 19.55 1.52 5.40
CA ASP A 464 19.25 2.86 5.87
C ASP A 464 20.52 3.70 6.00
N ILE A 465 20.56 4.85 5.30
CA ILE A 465 21.67 5.80 5.35
C ILE A 465 21.73 6.59 6.68
N ASN A 466 20.64 6.61 7.43
CA ASN A 466 20.46 7.40 8.66
C ASN A 466 20.80 6.63 9.96
N GLY A 467 21.46 5.48 9.84
CA GLY A 467 22.09 4.80 10.99
C GLY A 467 21.50 3.44 11.38
N PHE A 468 20.33 3.03 10.86
CA PHE A 468 19.77 1.70 11.17
C PHE A 468 20.32 0.57 10.29
N GLY A 469 21.08 0.91 9.22
CA GLY A 469 21.68 -0.11 8.37
C GLY A 469 20.66 -1.08 7.78
N GLN A 470 20.82 -2.39 8.01
CA GLN A 470 19.91 -3.43 7.53
C GLN A 470 18.76 -3.76 8.49
N LEU A 471 18.59 -3.05 9.59
CA LEU A 471 17.44 -3.24 10.48
C LEU A 471 16.14 -3.11 9.67
N LYS A 472 15.22 -4.07 9.81
CA LYS A 472 13.94 -4.09 9.10
C LYS A 472 12.79 -3.56 9.96
N ASP A 473 12.81 -3.86 11.26
CA ASP A 473 11.79 -3.46 12.22
C ASP A 473 11.70 -1.95 12.41
N GLY A 474 10.50 -1.45 12.69
CA GLY A 474 10.25 -0.04 12.96
C GLY A 474 10.47 0.89 11.78
N ARG A 475 10.62 0.35 10.58
CA ARG A 475 10.84 1.09 9.34
C ARG A 475 9.79 0.74 8.31
N GLY A 476 9.52 1.66 7.39
CA GLY A 476 8.49 1.45 6.38
C GLY A 476 8.77 2.12 5.05
N ASN A 477 7.90 1.87 4.09
CA ASN A 477 7.80 2.68 2.89
C ASN A 477 6.92 3.89 3.21
N ILE A 478 7.43 5.08 2.98
CA ILE A 478 6.71 6.31 3.33
C ILE A 478 5.67 6.63 2.26
N CYS A 479 6.09 6.69 1.03
CA CYS A 479 5.21 6.91 -0.11
C CYS A 479 5.87 6.45 -1.42
N PRO A 480 5.12 5.84 -2.34
CA PRO A 480 5.55 5.58 -3.71
C PRO A 480 4.87 6.53 -4.71
N VAL A 481 5.55 6.74 -5.83
CA VAL A 481 4.95 7.22 -7.08
C VAL A 481 5.33 6.28 -8.22
N THR A 482 4.54 6.25 -9.29
CA THR A 482 4.78 5.32 -10.41
C THR A 482 4.78 6.04 -11.74
N ILE A 483 5.88 5.97 -12.47
CA ILE A 483 6.03 6.51 -13.82
C ILE A 483 5.33 5.57 -14.82
N ILE A 484 4.48 6.14 -15.67
CA ILE A 484 3.75 5.43 -16.73
C ILE A 484 4.57 5.50 -18.01
N MET A 485 5.54 4.61 -18.14
CA MET A 485 6.54 4.67 -19.21
C MET A 485 5.95 4.63 -20.63
N PRO A 486 4.89 3.87 -20.96
CA PRO A 486 4.32 3.92 -22.31
C PRO A 486 3.83 5.29 -22.73
N THR A 487 3.30 6.10 -21.79
CA THR A 487 2.88 7.49 -22.06
C THR A 487 4.07 8.36 -22.46
N LEU A 488 5.22 8.17 -21.78
CA LEU A 488 6.46 8.90 -22.10
C LEU A 488 7.06 8.47 -23.44
N ALA A 489 6.99 7.17 -23.77
CA ALA A 489 7.45 6.65 -25.05
C ALA A 489 6.64 7.23 -26.23
N MET A 490 5.32 7.38 -26.08
CA MET A 490 4.50 8.06 -27.10
C MET A 490 4.85 9.55 -27.22
N LYS A 491 5.12 10.25 -26.11
CA LYS A 491 5.61 11.63 -26.19
C LYS A 491 6.93 11.74 -26.95
N ALA A 492 7.87 10.82 -26.67
CA ALA A 492 9.13 10.78 -27.42
C ALA A 492 8.89 10.56 -28.91
N LYS A 493 7.94 9.68 -29.26
CA LYS A 493 7.55 9.43 -30.63
C LYS A 493 6.96 10.67 -31.31
N ASP A 494 6.03 11.36 -30.64
CA ASP A 494 5.42 12.60 -31.16
C ASP A 494 6.48 13.68 -31.43
N ILE A 495 7.45 13.86 -30.50
CA ILE A 495 8.56 14.82 -30.66
C ILE A 495 9.45 14.47 -31.85
N VAL A 496 9.86 13.20 -31.96
CA VAL A 496 10.71 12.74 -33.07
C VAL A 496 9.99 12.88 -34.41
N GLU A 497 8.70 12.56 -34.47
CA GLU A 497 7.90 12.76 -35.68
C GLU A 497 7.80 14.23 -36.10
N GLU A 498 7.77 15.15 -35.13
CA GLU A 498 7.78 16.59 -35.41
C GLU A 498 9.16 17.07 -35.93
N ILE A 499 10.25 16.68 -35.27
CA ILE A 499 11.63 17.01 -35.68
C ILE A 499 11.94 16.45 -37.07
N ASN A 500 11.56 15.20 -37.36
CA ASN A 500 11.82 14.57 -38.64
C ASN A 500 11.10 15.24 -39.84
N LYS A 501 10.02 16.03 -39.59
CA LYS A 501 9.38 16.84 -40.64
C LYS A 501 10.29 17.94 -41.15
N ASP A 502 11.21 18.41 -40.32
CA ASP A 502 12.18 19.46 -40.69
C ASP A 502 13.50 18.91 -41.28
N GLY A 503 13.56 17.60 -41.51
CA GLY A 503 14.66 16.88 -42.15
C GLY A 503 15.81 16.48 -41.24
N GLU A 504 15.65 16.67 -39.92
CA GLU A 504 16.58 16.18 -38.90
C GLU A 504 16.20 14.76 -38.49
N VAL A 505 17.19 13.88 -38.23
CA VAL A 505 16.99 12.50 -37.79
C VAL A 505 17.40 12.41 -36.31
N GLU A 506 16.41 12.33 -35.45
CA GLU A 506 16.62 12.12 -34.01
C GLU A 506 16.30 10.68 -33.61
N ASN A 507 17.05 10.14 -32.66
CA ASN A 507 16.85 8.79 -32.15
C ASN A 507 15.78 8.79 -31.05
N ILE A 508 14.65 8.14 -31.29
CA ILE A 508 13.53 8.05 -30.34
C ILE A 508 13.97 7.54 -28.95
N VAL A 509 14.92 6.61 -28.87
CA VAL A 509 15.44 6.09 -27.60
C VAL A 509 16.15 7.16 -26.81
N ASN A 510 16.96 8.03 -27.46
CA ASN A 510 17.63 9.12 -26.78
C ASN A 510 16.62 10.14 -26.23
N VAL A 511 15.66 10.55 -27.05
CA VAL A 511 14.59 11.48 -26.64
C VAL A 511 13.78 10.89 -25.49
N PHE A 512 13.46 9.61 -25.56
CA PHE A 512 12.78 8.92 -24.46
C PHE A 512 13.61 8.92 -23.16
N MET A 513 14.90 8.61 -23.24
CA MET A 513 15.78 8.59 -22.06
C MET A 513 15.90 9.97 -21.41
N ASP A 514 15.95 11.05 -22.19
CA ASP A 514 15.98 12.43 -21.67
C ASP A 514 14.65 12.80 -20.99
N ILE A 515 13.52 12.43 -21.59
CA ILE A 515 12.20 12.62 -20.98
C ILE A 515 12.09 11.80 -19.67
N LEU A 516 12.53 10.55 -19.69
CA LEU A 516 12.49 9.67 -18.53
C LEU A 516 13.34 10.22 -17.39
N ASP A 517 14.56 10.70 -17.69
CA ASP A 517 15.44 11.32 -16.68
C ASP A 517 14.77 12.54 -16.03
N THR A 518 14.17 13.42 -16.83
CA THR A 518 13.39 14.54 -16.34
C THR A 518 12.24 14.08 -15.42
N LYS A 519 11.50 13.04 -15.83
CA LYS A 519 10.38 12.51 -15.05
C LYS A 519 10.80 11.81 -13.76
N ILE A 520 11.98 11.20 -13.72
CA ILE A 520 12.56 10.65 -12.47
C ILE A 520 12.88 11.80 -11.50
N HIS A 521 13.38 12.95 -11.97
CA HIS A 521 13.59 14.14 -11.13
C HIS A 521 12.26 14.73 -10.63
N GLU A 522 11.25 14.84 -11.49
CA GLU A 522 9.90 15.26 -11.06
C GLU A 522 9.29 14.26 -10.04
N ALA A 523 9.47 12.95 -10.23
CA ALA A 523 9.04 11.93 -9.28
C ALA A 523 9.72 12.10 -7.91
N LYS A 524 11.02 12.43 -7.87
CA LYS A 524 11.74 12.78 -6.65
C LYS A 524 11.10 14.01 -5.98
N ASP A 525 10.81 15.08 -6.72
CA ASP A 525 10.20 16.29 -6.17
C ASP A 525 8.80 16.02 -5.61
N MET A 526 8.00 15.19 -6.29
CA MET A 526 6.69 14.73 -5.82
C MET A 526 6.79 13.92 -4.52
N LEU A 527 7.81 13.08 -4.38
CA LEU A 527 8.05 12.30 -3.16
C LEU A 527 8.50 13.18 -1.99
N LEU A 528 9.36 14.18 -2.24
CA LEU A 528 9.78 15.15 -1.23
C LEU A 528 8.60 16.01 -0.77
N GLU A 529 7.77 16.50 -1.69
CA GLU A 529 6.56 17.27 -1.37
C GLU A 529 5.61 16.46 -0.46
N ARG A 530 5.37 15.18 -0.77
CA ARG A 530 4.54 14.32 0.06
C ARG A 530 5.20 13.97 1.40
N PHE A 531 6.50 13.76 1.42
CA PHE A 531 7.27 13.52 2.65
C PHE A 531 7.15 14.71 3.60
N GLU A 532 7.35 15.94 3.10
CA GLU A 532 7.20 17.17 3.87
C GLU A 532 5.76 17.34 4.39
N TRP A 533 4.76 17.05 3.55
CA TRP A 533 3.36 17.07 3.95
C TRP A 533 3.07 16.10 5.11
N ILE A 534 3.58 14.87 5.05
CA ILE A 534 3.43 13.89 6.12
C ILE A 534 4.15 14.38 7.38
N CYS A 535 5.38 14.91 7.25
CA CYS A 535 6.16 15.42 8.38
C CYS A 535 5.53 16.65 9.05
N SER A 536 4.70 17.40 8.35
CA SER A 536 3.98 18.56 8.88
C SER A 536 2.77 18.21 9.75
N GLN A 537 2.35 16.93 9.74
CA GLN A 537 1.21 16.49 10.55
C GLN A 537 1.57 16.45 12.04
N PRO A 538 0.60 16.69 12.94
CA PRO A 538 0.85 16.56 14.37
C PRO A 538 1.06 15.08 14.73
N PRO A 539 1.99 14.75 15.66
CA PRO A 539 2.23 13.37 16.10
C PRO A 539 0.97 12.66 16.61
N ASP A 540 0.04 13.41 17.19
CA ASP A 540 -1.25 12.90 17.68
C ASP A 540 -2.13 12.29 16.59
N SER A 541 -1.87 12.58 15.32
CA SER A 541 -2.54 11.97 14.18
C SER A 541 -2.30 10.46 14.11
N ALA A 542 -1.13 9.99 14.60
CA ALA A 542 -0.75 8.59 14.66
C ALA A 542 -0.11 8.24 16.03
N LYS A 543 -0.82 8.58 17.10
CA LYS A 543 -0.36 8.49 18.48
C LYS A 543 0.17 7.12 18.86
N PHE A 544 -0.56 6.05 18.52
CA PHE A 544 -0.12 4.67 18.78
C PHE A 544 1.25 4.39 18.16
N MET A 545 1.45 4.83 16.93
CA MET A 545 2.67 4.55 16.16
C MET A 545 3.89 5.26 16.76
N TYR A 546 3.78 6.54 17.08
CA TYR A 546 4.91 7.34 17.55
C TYR A 546 5.20 7.14 19.03
N GLU A 547 4.20 7.21 19.92
CA GLU A 547 4.39 7.11 21.37
C GLU A 547 4.88 5.72 21.83
N ASN A 548 4.52 4.64 21.13
CA ASN A 548 5.00 3.30 21.47
C ASN A 548 6.29 2.91 20.72
N GLY A 549 6.84 3.80 19.89
CA GLY A 549 8.02 3.51 19.08
C GLY A 549 7.78 2.36 18.11
N VAL A 550 6.56 2.27 17.56
CA VAL A 550 6.25 1.31 16.47
C VAL A 550 7.03 1.72 15.23
N MET A 551 7.20 3.01 15.01
CA MET A 551 8.16 3.56 14.08
C MET A 551 9.42 3.98 14.86
N GLU A 552 10.53 3.31 14.60
CA GLU A 552 11.78 3.51 15.33
C GLU A 552 12.41 4.87 15.00
N GLY A 553 13.14 5.42 15.99
CA GLY A 553 13.86 6.68 15.84
C GLY A 553 13.02 7.93 16.08
N TYR A 554 11.78 7.81 16.54
CA TYR A 554 10.96 8.97 16.88
C TYR A 554 11.53 9.72 18.10
N ILE A 555 11.79 11.01 17.93
CA ILE A 555 12.25 11.95 18.94
C ILE A 555 11.23 13.09 19.01
N PRO A 556 10.48 13.24 20.14
CA PRO A 556 9.40 14.23 20.23
C PRO A 556 9.83 15.66 19.91
N GLU A 557 11.04 16.06 20.31
CA GLU A 557 11.60 17.41 20.12
C GLU A 557 11.93 17.70 18.63
N GLU A 558 12.25 16.67 17.86
CA GLU A 558 12.54 16.76 16.43
C GLU A 558 11.30 16.54 15.56
N GLY A 559 10.21 16.04 16.16
CA GLY A 559 8.97 15.74 15.46
C GLY A 559 9.02 14.47 14.60
N ILE A 560 8.00 14.30 13.77
CA ILE A 560 7.77 13.09 12.97
C ILE A 560 8.95 12.78 12.03
N VAL A 561 9.64 13.79 11.51
CA VAL A 561 10.77 13.63 10.59
C VAL A 561 11.88 12.76 11.17
N SER A 562 12.07 12.77 12.50
CA SER A 562 13.09 11.95 13.18
C SER A 562 12.92 10.45 12.95
N ALA A 563 11.66 9.98 12.84
CA ALA A 563 11.33 8.60 12.52
C ALA A 563 11.22 8.36 11.00
N LEU A 564 10.56 9.26 10.27
CA LEU A 564 10.27 9.05 8.84
C LEU A 564 11.52 9.06 7.96
N LYS A 565 12.62 9.74 8.36
CA LYS A 565 13.90 9.74 7.64
C LYS A 565 14.50 8.34 7.46
N HIS A 566 14.14 7.38 8.31
CA HIS A 566 14.57 5.97 8.24
C HIS A 566 13.75 5.13 7.25
N GLY A 567 12.61 5.64 6.80
CA GLY A 567 11.75 4.99 5.83
C GLY A 567 12.24 5.14 4.39
N THR A 568 11.56 4.50 3.46
CA THR A 568 11.91 4.46 2.03
C THR A 568 10.95 5.31 1.21
N LEU A 569 11.49 6.07 0.24
CA LEU A 569 10.76 6.80 -0.79
C LEU A 569 10.88 6.04 -2.11
N GLY A 570 9.77 5.56 -2.66
CA GLY A 570 9.77 4.64 -3.80
C GLY A 570 9.50 5.35 -5.13
N VAL A 571 10.46 5.28 -6.08
CA VAL A 571 10.26 5.68 -7.48
C VAL A 571 9.95 4.43 -8.29
N GLY A 572 8.69 4.27 -8.67
CA GLY A 572 8.20 3.10 -9.39
C GLY A 572 7.98 3.32 -10.88
N GLN A 573 7.69 2.24 -11.59
CA GLN A 573 7.36 2.26 -13.02
C GLN A 573 6.40 1.12 -13.40
N ILE A 574 5.65 1.28 -14.52
CA ILE A 574 4.86 0.24 -15.18
C ILE A 574 5.01 0.32 -16.69
N GLY A 575 4.70 -0.79 -17.36
CA GLY A 575 4.60 -0.84 -18.82
C GLY A 575 5.93 -0.91 -19.55
N LEU A 576 6.95 -1.57 -18.95
CA LEU A 576 8.26 -1.73 -19.59
C LEU A 576 8.14 -2.44 -20.96
N ALA A 577 7.39 -3.52 -21.03
CA ALA A 577 7.22 -4.29 -22.28
C ALA A 577 6.60 -3.44 -23.40
N GLU A 578 5.52 -2.72 -23.10
CA GLU A 578 4.84 -1.83 -24.06
C GLU A 578 5.71 -0.63 -24.45
N THR A 579 6.50 -0.10 -23.52
CA THR A 579 7.47 0.96 -23.79
C THR A 579 8.51 0.52 -24.80
N LEU A 580 9.12 -0.64 -24.60
CA LEU A 580 10.10 -1.21 -25.52
C LEU A 580 9.47 -1.50 -26.89
N GLN A 581 8.23 -1.97 -26.91
CA GLN A 581 7.48 -2.19 -28.15
C GLN A 581 7.29 -0.89 -28.94
N ILE A 582 6.99 0.24 -28.29
CA ILE A 582 6.88 1.55 -28.92
C ILE A 582 8.24 2.02 -29.46
N LEU A 583 9.31 1.88 -28.67
CA LEU A 583 10.62 2.42 -28.97
C LEU A 583 11.40 1.63 -30.03
N ILE A 584 11.35 0.30 -29.96
CA ILE A 584 12.21 -0.58 -30.76
C ILE A 584 11.49 -1.77 -31.41
N GLY A 585 10.17 -1.88 -31.25
CA GLY A 585 9.35 -2.91 -31.88
C GLY A 585 9.49 -4.33 -31.30
N CYS A 586 10.07 -4.48 -30.11
CA CYS A 586 10.18 -5.75 -29.39
C CYS A 586 10.20 -5.49 -27.89
N ASP A 587 9.85 -6.48 -27.06
CA ASP A 587 9.91 -6.39 -25.61
C ASP A 587 11.21 -7.02 -25.05
N HIS A 588 11.34 -7.05 -23.70
CA HIS A 588 12.53 -7.53 -22.99
C HIS A 588 12.66 -9.06 -22.94
N THR A 589 11.80 -9.79 -23.61
CA THR A 589 12.00 -11.23 -23.85
C THR A 589 13.05 -11.50 -24.94
N THR A 590 13.42 -10.46 -25.71
CA THR A 590 14.49 -10.50 -26.72
C THR A 590 15.76 -9.88 -26.17
N ASP A 591 16.93 -10.30 -26.69
CA ASP A 591 18.24 -9.76 -26.27
C ASP A 591 18.32 -8.24 -26.45
N ARG A 592 17.84 -7.74 -27.61
CA ARG A 592 17.81 -6.30 -27.91
C ARG A 592 16.90 -5.54 -26.95
N GLY A 593 15.72 -6.07 -26.63
CA GLY A 593 14.80 -5.49 -25.66
C GLY A 593 15.38 -5.51 -24.25
N MET A 594 16.03 -6.61 -23.85
CA MET A 594 16.68 -6.73 -22.56
C MET A 594 17.85 -5.74 -22.38
N GLU A 595 18.65 -5.49 -23.43
CA GLU A 595 19.71 -4.47 -23.37
C GLU A 595 19.15 -3.08 -23.07
N LEU A 596 18.07 -2.67 -23.74
CA LEU A 596 17.43 -1.39 -23.46
C LEU A 596 16.72 -1.36 -22.11
N ALA A 597 16.07 -2.47 -21.73
CA ALA A 597 15.45 -2.61 -20.39
C ALA A 597 16.47 -2.38 -19.27
N LYS A 598 17.65 -2.98 -19.37
CA LYS A 598 18.74 -2.76 -18.39
C LYS A 598 19.23 -1.32 -18.36
N LYS A 599 19.28 -0.62 -19.47
CA LYS A 599 19.64 0.81 -19.52
C LYS A 599 18.58 1.66 -18.82
N ILE A 600 17.30 1.38 -19.04
CA ILE A 600 16.19 2.07 -18.40
C ILE A 600 16.23 1.85 -16.90
N GLU A 601 16.27 0.60 -16.43
CA GLU A 601 16.27 0.28 -15.00
C GLU A 601 17.53 0.78 -14.29
N LYS A 602 18.67 0.78 -14.98
CA LYS A 602 19.91 1.36 -14.47
C LYS A 602 19.78 2.87 -14.25
N LEU A 603 19.10 3.60 -15.12
CA LEU A 603 18.86 5.03 -14.94
C LEU A 603 18.04 5.28 -13.65
N PHE A 604 16.96 4.54 -13.42
CA PHE A 604 16.20 4.62 -12.18
C PHE A 604 17.08 4.35 -10.95
N TYR A 605 17.87 3.29 -11.01
CA TYR A 605 18.75 2.90 -9.92
C TYR A 605 19.80 3.97 -9.59
N ASP A 606 20.50 4.47 -10.62
CA ASP A 606 21.56 5.49 -10.46
C ASP A 606 20.99 6.78 -9.88
N ARG A 607 19.85 7.28 -10.40
CA ARG A 607 19.21 8.49 -9.91
C ARG A 607 18.71 8.34 -8.46
N CYS A 608 18.10 7.22 -8.12
CA CYS A 608 17.71 6.96 -6.72
C CYS A 608 18.94 6.92 -5.78
N ALA A 609 20.07 6.37 -6.23
CA ALA A 609 21.32 6.35 -5.45
C ALA A 609 21.92 7.77 -5.29
N GLU A 610 21.83 8.63 -6.30
CA GLU A 610 22.22 10.05 -6.25
C GLU A 610 21.33 10.80 -5.27
N PHE A 611 20.00 10.71 -5.40
CA PHE A 611 19.04 11.36 -4.49
C PHE A 611 19.24 10.93 -3.04
N LYS A 612 19.51 9.64 -2.79
CA LYS A 612 19.81 9.12 -1.46
C LYS A 612 21.00 9.83 -0.82
N LYS A 613 22.05 10.09 -1.58
CA LYS A 613 23.25 10.80 -1.10
C LYS A 613 23.00 12.28 -0.89
N GLU A 614 22.28 12.92 -1.82
CA GLU A 614 22.01 14.35 -1.83
C GLU A 614 21.06 14.76 -0.71
N TYR A 615 19.91 14.12 -0.62
CA TYR A 615 18.83 14.47 0.31
C TYR A 615 18.92 13.78 1.67
N LYS A 616 19.85 12.83 1.85
CA LYS A 616 19.97 12.00 3.07
C LYS A 616 18.67 11.26 3.43
N LEU A 617 17.89 10.85 2.43
CA LEU A 617 16.68 10.07 2.53
C LEU A 617 16.83 8.77 1.72
N ASN A 618 16.15 7.70 2.13
CA ASN A 618 16.30 6.40 1.48
C ASN A 618 15.45 6.28 0.21
N PHE A 619 15.87 6.94 -0.87
CA PHE A 619 15.27 6.73 -2.18
C PHE A 619 15.61 5.34 -2.73
N GLY A 620 14.66 4.71 -3.40
CA GLY A 620 14.86 3.42 -4.03
C GLY A 620 13.90 3.17 -5.19
N THR A 621 14.39 2.45 -6.19
CA THR A 621 13.55 1.98 -7.30
C THR A 621 12.54 0.97 -6.80
N TYR A 622 11.29 1.14 -7.21
CA TYR A 622 10.17 0.32 -6.77
C TYR A 622 9.44 -0.30 -7.98
N PHE A 623 9.41 -1.62 -8.03
CA PHE A 623 8.61 -2.31 -9.05
C PHE A 623 7.16 -2.35 -8.59
N SER A 624 6.41 -1.33 -8.97
CA SER A 624 5.12 -0.98 -8.40
C SER A 624 4.14 -2.14 -8.34
N PRO A 625 3.46 -2.36 -7.21
CA PRO A 625 2.23 -3.15 -7.20
C PRO A 625 1.16 -2.31 -7.90
N ALA A 626 0.90 -2.64 -9.16
CA ALA A 626 0.09 -1.73 -9.98
C ALA A 626 -1.41 -1.81 -9.67
N GLU A 627 -1.88 -2.87 -9.01
CA GLU A 627 -3.30 -3.06 -8.69
C GLU A 627 -4.20 -2.68 -9.90
N ASN A 628 -5.16 -1.77 -9.74
CA ASN A 628 -5.96 -1.25 -10.85
C ASN A 628 -5.22 -0.25 -11.75
N LEU A 629 -4.01 0.19 -11.37
CA LEU A 629 -3.26 1.20 -12.13
C LEU A 629 -2.97 0.76 -13.56
N CYS A 630 -2.58 -0.49 -13.77
CA CYS A 630 -2.33 -1.03 -15.12
C CYS A 630 -3.54 -0.91 -16.02
N TYR A 631 -4.74 -1.16 -15.50
CA TYR A 631 -6.00 -1.00 -16.22
C TYR A 631 -6.35 0.48 -16.44
N THR A 632 -6.39 1.28 -15.38
CA THR A 632 -6.81 2.69 -15.47
C THR A 632 -5.87 3.53 -16.33
N SER A 633 -4.55 3.28 -16.25
CA SER A 633 -3.57 3.93 -17.11
C SER A 633 -3.71 3.52 -18.56
N MET A 634 -4.01 2.25 -18.83
CA MET A 634 -4.30 1.78 -20.19
C MET A 634 -5.54 2.44 -20.77
N GLN A 635 -6.62 2.61 -20.00
CA GLN A 635 -7.81 3.31 -20.48
C GLN A 635 -7.50 4.76 -20.86
N LYS A 636 -6.81 5.51 -19.98
CA LYS A 636 -6.38 6.88 -20.26
C LYS A 636 -5.46 6.96 -21.48
N PHE A 637 -4.59 5.96 -21.66
CA PHE A 637 -3.71 5.86 -22.82
C PHE A 637 -4.51 5.65 -24.10
N LYS A 638 -5.48 4.70 -24.09
CA LYS A 638 -6.37 4.45 -25.24
C LYS A 638 -7.22 5.66 -25.60
N ASP A 639 -7.73 6.38 -24.62
CA ASP A 639 -8.50 7.61 -24.84
C ASP A 639 -7.70 8.67 -25.59
N LYS A 640 -6.37 8.72 -25.35
CA LYS A 640 -5.49 9.72 -25.97
C LYS A 640 -4.87 9.27 -27.29
N TYR A 641 -4.37 8.04 -27.34
CA TYR A 641 -3.55 7.52 -28.47
C TYR A 641 -4.25 6.43 -29.28
N GLY A 642 -5.43 5.97 -28.85
CA GLY A 642 -6.14 4.89 -29.51
C GLY A 642 -5.57 3.50 -29.21
N VAL A 643 -6.00 2.52 -30.02
CA VAL A 643 -5.54 1.13 -29.93
C VAL A 643 -4.35 0.93 -30.85
N ILE A 644 -3.21 0.59 -30.27
CA ILE A 644 -1.93 0.31 -30.96
C ILE A 644 -1.63 -1.18 -30.80
N PRO A 645 -1.41 -1.95 -31.89
CA PRO A 645 -1.06 -3.37 -31.81
C PRO A 645 0.16 -3.63 -30.93
N ASN A 646 0.11 -4.68 -30.11
CA ASN A 646 1.14 -5.08 -29.14
C ASN A 646 1.47 -4.02 -28.04
N VAL A 647 0.75 -2.90 -27.98
CA VAL A 647 0.93 -1.85 -26.97
C VAL A 647 -0.35 -1.66 -26.18
N SER A 648 -1.45 -1.29 -26.84
CA SER A 648 -2.72 -0.98 -26.19
C SER A 648 -3.90 -1.80 -26.72
N ASP A 649 -3.66 -2.92 -27.37
CA ASP A 649 -4.68 -3.88 -27.82
C ASP A 649 -5.18 -4.80 -26.70
N LYS A 650 -4.58 -4.74 -25.52
CA LYS A 650 -5.02 -5.42 -24.30
C LYS A 650 -5.76 -4.46 -23.35
N ASP A 651 -6.34 -4.99 -22.29
CA ASP A 651 -7.11 -4.16 -21.33
C ASP A 651 -6.24 -3.47 -20.27
N PHE A 652 -4.98 -3.89 -20.10
CA PHE A 652 -4.06 -3.39 -19.08
C PHE A 652 -2.61 -3.38 -19.59
N PHE A 653 -1.80 -2.49 -19.04
CA PHE A 653 -0.34 -2.53 -19.21
C PHE A 653 0.28 -3.66 -18.40
N THR A 654 1.43 -4.13 -18.85
CA THR A 654 2.23 -5.08 -18.09
C THR A 654 2.72 -4.41 -16.79
N ASN A 655 2.58 -5.15 -15.69
CA ASN A 655 2.99 -4.67 -14.37
C ASN A 655 4.52 -4.63 -14.28
N SER A 656 5.08 -3.46 -13.97
CA SER A 656 6.53 -3.26 -13.78
C SER A 656 7.38 -3.87 -14.90
N VAL A 657 8.31 -4.74 -14.52
CA VAL A 657 9.27 -5.43 -15.43
C VAL A 657 8.86 -6.86 -15.77
N HIS A 658 7.63 -7.25 -15.45
CA HIS A 658 7.20 -8.62 -15.72
C HIS A 658 7.15 -8.92 -17.20
N VAL A 659 7.38 -10.19 -17.52
CA VAL A 659 7.06 -10.71 -18.85
C VAL A 659 5.54 -10.66 -19.03
N PRO A 660 5.04 -10.13 -20.16
CA PRO A 660 3.60 -10.04 -20.41
C PRO A 660 2.92 -11.41 -20.27
N VAL A 661 1.78 -11.44 -19.60
CA VAL A 661 1.06 -12.69 -19.24
C VAL A 661 0.54 -13.48 -20.44
N TRP A 662 0.51 -12.87 -21.62
CA TRP A 662 0.12 -13.54 -22.87
C TRP A 662 1.29 -14.18 -23.62
N VAL A 663 2.53 -14.00 -23.14
CA VAL A 663 3.72 -14.65 -23.73
C VAL A 663 3.81 -16.07 -23.17
N GLU A 664 3.82 -17.05 -24.06
CA GLU A 664 3.97 -18.45 -23.69
C GLU A 664 5.43 -18.81 -23.43
N ILE A 665 5.80 -18.85 -22.15
CA ILE A 665 7.13 -19.25 -21.69
C ILE A 665 7.03 -20.17 -20.47
N THR A 666 8.10 -20.94 -20.23
CA THR A 666 8.18 -21.78 -19.03
C THR A 666 8.48 -20.94 -17.79
N PRO A 667 8.14 -21.43 -16.57
CA PRO A 667 8.51 -20.76 -15.32
C PRO A 667 10.00 -20.43 -15.22
N MET A 668 10.88 -21.33 -15.68
CA MET A 668 12.32 -21.13 -15.66
C MET A 668 12.77 -20.00 -16.59
N GLN A 669 12.25 -19.95 -17.79
CA GLN A 669 12.52 -18.87 -18.75
C GLN A 669 12.04 -17.52 -18.21
N LYS A 670 10.87 -17.47 -17.57
CA LYS A 670 10.38 -16.24 -16.95
C LYS A 670 11.32 -15.76 -15.84
N ILE A 671 11.76 -16.68 -14.97
CA ILE A 671 12.74 -16.37 -13.92
C ILE A 671 14.07 -15.87 -14.53
N ASP A 672 14.57 -16.51 -15.60
CA ASP A 672 15.80 -16.09 -16.29
C ASP A 672 15.71 -14.67 -16.88
N ILE A 673 14.55 -14.29 -17.37
CA ILE A 673 14.31 -12.95 -17.92
C ILE A 673 14.20 -11.92 -16.78
N GLU A 674 13.28 -12.13 -15.85
CA GLU A 674 12.97 -11.14 -14.78
C GLU A 674 14.13 -10.98 -13.80
N SER A 675 14.85 -12.03 -13.46
CA SER A 675 15.99 -11.97 -12.52
C SER A 675 17.12 -11.05 -12.99
N GLN A 676 17.23 -10.79 -14.30
CA GLN A 676 18.22 -9.84 -14.82
C GLN A 676 17.88 -8.38 -14.45
N LEU A 677 16.64 -8.09 -14.07
CA LEU A 677 16.16 -6.74 -13.75
C LEU A 677 15.90 -6.54 -12.26
N THR A 678 15.61 -7.59 -11.49
CA THR A 678 15.25 -7.49 -10.06
C THR A 678 16.32 -6.85 -9.19
N GLY A 679 17.60 -6.96 -9.57
CA GLY A 679 18.73 -6.34 -8.88
C GLY A 679 18.70 -4.80 -8.87
N TYR A 680 17.98 -4.17 -9.78
CA TYR A 680 17.81 -2.71 -9.81
C TYR A 680 16.76 -2.20 -8.79
N SER A 681 15.84 -3.06 -8.33
CA SER A 681 14.84 -2.67 -7.35
C SER A 681 15.40 -2.67 -5.93
N ARG A 682 15.33 -1.51 -5.24
CA ARG A 682 15.79 -1.35 -3.84
C ARG A 682 14.67 -1.03 -2.86
N ALA A 683 13.49 -0.64 -3.34
CA ALA A 683 12.31 -0.39 -2.50
C ALA A 683 11.29 -1.53 -2.52
N GLY A 684 11.54 -2.55 -3.34
CA GLY A 684 10.75 -3.78 -3.40
C GLY A 684 10.33 -4.19 -4.80
N CYS A 685 10.30 -5.50 -5.02
CA CYS A 685 9.79 -6.14 -6.22
C CYS A 685 9.26 -7.53 -5.87
N ILE A 686 8.57 -8.14 -6.79
CA ILE A 686 8.16 -9.55 -6.76
C ILE A 686 8.33 -10.14 -8.15
N THR A 687 8.78 -11.39 -8.22
CA THR A 687 8.65 -12.22 -9.40
C THR A 687 7.65 -13.33 -9.10
N TYR A 688 6.71 -13.56 -10.00
CA TYR A 688 5.75 -14.66 -9.83
C TYR A 688 5.62 -15.46 -11.12
N THR A 689 5.35 -16.74 -10.94
CA THR A 689 5.06 -17.66 -12.04
C THR A 689 3.65 -18.20 -11.92
N GLU A 690 2.98 -18.32 -13.05
CA GLU A 690 1.65 -18.92 -13.12
C GLU A 690 1.78 -20.36 -13.61
N LEU A 691 1.21 -21.29 -12.86
CA LEU A 691 1.24 -22.71 -13.19
C LEU A 691 -0.11 -23.15 -13.78
N ASN A 692 -0.06 -23.81 -14.93
CA ASN A 692 -1.24 -24.34 -15.60
C ASN A 692 -1.65 -25.68 -15.01
N GLY A 693 -2.44 -25.67 -13.91
CA GLY A 693 -3.00 -26.87 -13.31
C GLY A 693 -2.64 -27.09 -11.85
N SER A 694 -3.18 -28.13 -11.25
CA SER A 694 -2.96 -28.47 -9.84
C SER A 694 -1.58 -29.07 -9.64
N VAL A 695 -0.80 -28.47 -8.77
CA VAL A 695 0.56 -28.93 -8.38
C VAL A 695 0.58 -29.64 -7.04
N LYS A 696 -0.58 -29.94 -6.43
CA LYS A 696 -0.69 -30.55 -5.11
C LYS A 696 0.08 -31.86 -4.94
N ASN A 697 0.21 -32.60 -6.02
CA ASN A 697 0.88 -33.91 -6.02
C ASN A 697 2.32 -33.83 -6.56
N ASN A 698 2.84 -32.65 -6.89
CA ASN A 698 4.19 -32.49 -7.44
C ASN A 698 4.96 -31.39 -6.69
N ILE A 699 5.20 -31.64 -5.41
CA ILE A 699 5.92 -30.71 -4.52
C ILE A 699 7.39 -30.58 -4.95
N ASP A 700 7.99 -31.61 -5.56
CA ASP A 700 9.38 -31.58 -6.03
C ASP A 700 9.57 -30.59 -7.19
N ALA A 701 8.57 -30.45 -8.06
CA ALA A 701 8.58 -29.43 -9.09
C ALA A 701 8.52 -28.01 -8.48
N LEU A 702 7.67 -27.80 -7.46
CA LEU A 702 7.63 -26.51 -6.76
C LEU A 702 8.95 -26.19 -6.07
N GLU A 703 9.56 -27.18 -5.40
CA GLU A 703 10.87 -27.03 -4.78
C GLU A 703 11.92 -26.61 -5.81
N THR A 704 11.92 -27.27 -6.97
CA THR A 704 12.85 -26.94 -8.06
C THR A 704 12.67 -25.50 -8.53
N ILE A 705 11.43 -25.04 -8.74
CA ILE A 705 11.13 -23.69 -9.21
C ILE A 705 11.55 -22.66 -8.16
N VAL A 706 11.18 -22.84 -6.89
CA VAL A 706 11.53 -21.90 -5.82
C VAL A 706 13.03 -21.81 -5.63
N ASN A 707 13.73 -22.95 -5.54
CA ASN A 707 15.17 -22.95 -5.40
C ASN A 707 15.87 -22.33 -6.62
N TYR A 708 15.36 -22.55 -7.82
CA TYR A 708 15.88 -21.91 -9.02
C TYR A 708 15.75 -20.38 -8.94
N ALA A 709 14.59 -19.85 -8.54
CA ALA A 709 14.40 -18.42 -8.35
C ALA A 709 15.38 -17.85 -7.30
N MET A 710 15.56 -18.54 -6.17
CA MET A 710 16.51 -18.12 -5.14
C MET A 710 17.97 -18.16 -5.64
N ASP A 711 18.35 -19.15 -6.44
CA ASP A 711 19.68 -19.27 -7.02
C ASP A 711 19.96 -18.25 -8.13
N LYS A 712 18.90 -17.76 -8.79
CA LYS A 712 18.95 -16.63 -9.72
C LYS A 712 18.90 -15.26 -9.04
N ASP A 713 19.08 -15.23 -7.73
CA ASP A 713 19.11 -14.01 -6.93
C ASP A 713 17.79 -13.18 -6.98
N VAL A 714 16.65 -13.85 -7.16
CA VAL A 714 15.34 -13.20 -7.04
C VAL A 714 15.08 -12.90 -5.57
N PRO A 715 14.78 -11.64 -5.20
CA PRO A 715 14.60 -11.28 -3.79
C PRO A 715 13.27 -11.78 -3.19
N TYR A 716 12.19 -11.73 -3.96
CA TYR A 716 10.86 -12.14 -3.50
C TYR A 716 10.11 -12.84 -4.63
N PHE A 717 9.61 -14.03 -4.34
CA PHE A 717 9.04 -14.93 -5.34
C PHE A 717 7.69 -15.49 -4.91
N ALA A 718 6.75 -15.55 -5.83
CA ALA A 718 5.44 -16.16 -5.61
C ALA A 718 5.08 -17.15 -6.71
N ILE A 719 4.27 -18.15 -6.36
CA ILE A 719 3.69 -19.11 -7.29
C ILE A 719 2.18 -18.95 -7.30
N ASN A 720 1.63 -18.58 -8.45
CA ASN A 720 0.20 -18.53 -8.66
C ASN A 720 -0.28 -19.88 -9.20
N VAL A 721 -1.12 -20.54 -8.41
CA VAL A 721 -1.80 -21.77 -8.80
C VAL A 721 -3.25 -21.42 -9.09
N PRO A 722 -3.86 -21.87 -10.20
CA PRO A 722 -5.25 -21.57 -10.54
C PRO A 722 -6.19 -22.29 -9.56
N ASN A 723 -6.44 -21.64 -8.42
CA ASN A 723 -7.36 -22.08 -7.36
C ASN A 723 -8.44 -21.04 -7.16
N ASP A 724 -9.35 -20.93 -8.13
CA ASP A 724 -10.43 -19.97 -8.02
C ASP A 724 -11.57 -20.46 -7.16
N MET A 725 -12.12 -19.56 -6.38
CA MET A 725 -13.41 -19.76 -5.73
C MET A 725 -14.48 -18.95 -6.46
N CYS A 726 -15.45 -19.61 -7.04
CA CYS A 726 -16.65 -18.94 -7.52
C CYS A 726 -17.42 -18.37 -6.31
N ARG A 727 -17.52 -17.05 -6.21
CA ARG A 727 -18.25 -16.38 -5.11
C ARG A 727 -19.75 -16.74 -5.08
N SER A 728 -20.34 -17.04 -6.23
CA SER A 728 -21.75 -17.40 -6.31
C SER A 728 -22.05 -18.84 -5.88
N GLU A 729 -21.08 -19.74 -5.99
CA GLU A 729 -21.25 -21.17 -5.73
C GLU A 729 -20.41 -21.71 -4.58
N GLU A 730 -19.56 -20.88 -3.98
CA GLU A 730 -18.64 -21.21 -2.87
C GLU A 730 -17.75 -22.46 -3.14
N ARG A 731 -17.60 -22.85 -4.39
CA ARG A 731 -16.80 -24.00 -4.81
C ARG A 731 -15.57 -23.58 -5.61
N ARG A 732 -14.53 -24.40 -5.60
CA ARG A 732 -13.36 -24.25 -6.46
C ARG A 732 -13.76 -24.52 -7.91
N VAL A 733 -13.39 -23.61 -8.81
CA VAL A 733 -13.70 -23.72 -10.23
C VAL A 733 -12.41 -23.58 -11.03
N GLY A 734 -12.25 -24.44 -12.01
CA GLY A 734 -11.14 -24.37 -12.95
C GLY A 734 -11.37 -23.31 -14.05
N LYS A 735 -10.54 -23.31 -15.10
CA LYS A 735 -10.54 -22.37 -16.23
C LYS A 735 -11.90 -22.12 -16.92
N GLU A 736 -12.93 -22.88 -16.58
CA GLU A 736 -14.24 -22.81 -17.23
C GLU A 736 -15.21 -21.83 -16.55
N CYS A 737 -14.86 -21.27 -15.39
CA CYS A 737 -15.71 -20.30 -14.74
C CYS A 737 -15.58 -18.93 -15.39
N ARG A 738 -16.64 -18.52 -16.10
CA ARG A 738 -16.77 -17.20 -16.75
C ARG A 738 -17.08 -16.07 -15.79
N SER A 739 -17.03 -16.27 -14.48
CA SER A 739 -17.14 -15.17 -13.52
C SER A 739 -15.89 -14.30 -13.63
N ARG A 740 -16.09 -13.03 -13.94
CA ARG A 740 -15.03 -12.06 -14.23
C ARG A 740 -14.03 -11.99 -13.08
N TRP A 741 -12.81 -12.25 -13.40
CA TRP A 741 -11.64 -12.15 -12.57
C TRP A 741 -11.26 -10.72 -12.26
N SER A 742 -10.86 -10.49 -11.04
CA SER A 742 -9.90 -9.46 -10.77
C SER A 742 -8.52 -9.99 -11.19
N PRO A 743 -7.71 -9.28 -11.99
CA PRO A 743 -6.38 -9.72 -12.38
C PRO A 743 -5.36 -9.74 -11.23
N TYR A 744 -5.83 -9.70 -9.99
CA TYR A 744 -5.04 -9.50 -8.76
C TYR A 744 -5.23 -10.59 -7.70
N HIS A 745 -5.50 -11.79 -8.14
CA HIS A 745 -5.44 -12.95 -7.23
C HIS A 745 -4.13 -13.69 -7.35
#